data_27f9343f609a499417f15bb555a52499
#
_entry.id   27f9343f609a499417f15bb555a52499
#
_cell.length_a   1.000
_cell.length_b   1.000
_cell.length_c   1.000
_cell.angle_alpha   90.00
_cell.angle_beta   90.00
_cell.angle_gamma   90.00
#
_symmetry.space_group_name_H-M   'P 1'
#
loop_
_entity.id
_entity.type
_entity.pdbx_description
1 polymer ?
#
loop_
_entity_poly.entity_id
_entity_poly.type
_entity_poly.pdbx_seq_one_letter_code
_entity_poly.pdbx_strand_id
1 'polypeptide(L)'
;MPDKPTMLSRKYVFNDTSFHTLMKKRIYHVLLGASKYDTFVLEDDGRIDEQIFIEYVSLNLRYPPQFIVANTREEAEKILDEVNIDLIIFMLSAFDEKVLKEIKEKNPEIPVVLLTPFSREFSLKLDSGKLVDIDYVFSWLGNADILLAIIKLIEDKMNVEVDVQEVGVQVIILVEDSVRFYSSYLPNIFKIIFKQSKTFMTEGLNEHQKMLRMRGRPKILLATTFEEAEEFYHKYKNNLLGIITDMSYQRGGVHDKEAGKQFCELVKKDNKYMPILLQSSDDGVREIAKKLKVGYINKNSKTLSLRLRNFITQFFAFGDFVFVDPKTNEEINRASDLKTLQEVLFDIPDDSFLYHISRHHFSKWLRARALFPLADLFKQFGKEDFVDLDEIRRYLYDAIAKFRMYKGRGVIAEFHRDQFDEYLNFTRIGEGSIGGKARGLAFLDSLIKRNHLIDFYDNIIITIPRTTVLGTDIFDEFMEENHLYDIALSEASDSEILDAFVSARLPFRIHEDLYTFISVTHNPIAIRSSSMLEDSHYQPFAGIYSTYMIPNINNDERLMIQKLSLAIKSVYASAFFKDSKAYMNATHNMIDEEKMGIVLQEVCGSQYGDRFYPTISGVARSVNFYPIEPEQPEDGIANVALGLGKYIVDGGNTLRFSPKYPTKVLQWASPEMALRETQRSFYALDLNADSFQPNVDDAINLLKLRIGEAEKDKSIKWLASSFDFNNNMIRDGVNYPGKKLITFANVLKHNVFPLAEILRNVMEIGQREMNKGIEIEFAVDLNVPKDQPVIFYMLQIRPIVDTNETIEEDLGKIETGQTIIRAENALGNGIIHNIVDFVYVKPESFNAAHTQEIAEQIGTLNEQFLVEDKNYILVGPGRWGSTDPWLGIPVKWPQISAARLIVESGLENYRIDPSQGTHFFQNLTSFQIGYFTLNPFINDGFYDLEYLSNFDARYEDEYIRHIQFDKPLIVKIDGKKKMGVVMKMEEGD
;
A
#
# COMPACT_ATOMS: atom_id res chain seq x y z
N MET A 1 -13.02 5.90 41.74
CA MET A 1 -13.62 6.33 40.47
C MET A 1 -13.34 5.21 39.50
N PRO A 2 -14.33 4.62 38.77
CA PRO A 2 -14.05 3.55 37.86
C PRO A 2 -13.18 4.07 36.71
N ASP A 3 -12.14 3.31 36.37
CA ASP A 3 -11.21 3.59 35.26
C ASP A 3 -11.99 3.86 33.98
N LYS A 4 -11.90 5.09 33.47
CA LYS A 4 -12.43 5.43 32.14
C LYS A 4 -11.68 4.60 31.10
N PRO A 5 -12.35 3.91 30.17
CA PRO A 5 -11.68 3.16 29.13
C PRO A 5 -10.76 4.09 28.34
N THR A 6 -9.52 3.66 28.17
CA THR A 6 -8.51 4.35 27.36
C THR A 6 -9.02 4.59 25.94
N MET A 7 -8.62 5.68 25.33
CA MET A 7 -9.05 6.19 23.99
C MET A 7 -9.02 5.13 22.87
N LEU A 8 -8.20 4.11 22.98
CA LEU A 8 -8.08 3.00 22.04
C LEU A 8 -9.25 2.00 22.05
N SER A 9 -10.15 2.05 23.04
CA SER A 9 -11.25 1.09 23.21
C SER A 9 -12.54 1.45 22.44
N ARG A 10 -12.67 2.66 21.88
CA ARG A 10 -13.82 3.03 21.05
C ARG A 10 -13.56 2.63 19.60
N LYS A 11 -14.27 1.61 19.11
CA LYS A 11 -14.19 1.17 17.70
C LYS A 11 -14.85 2.22 16.79
N TYR A 12 -14.05 3.06 16.14
CA TYR A 12 -14.51 3.91 15.05
C TYR A 12 -14.46 3.10 13.77
N VAL A 13 -15.60 2.82 13.17
CA VAL A 13 -15.68 2.11 11.89
C VAL A 13 -15.81 3.14 10.78
N PHE A 14 -14.78 3.24 9.94
CA PHE A 14 -14.81 4.04 8.72
C PHE A 14 -14.97 3.10 7.53
N ASN A 15 -15.97 3.37 6.71
CA ASN A 15 -16.13 2.68 5.44
C ASN A 15 -15.46 3.51 4.34
N ASP A 16 -14.78 2.85 3.42
CA ASP A 16 -14.23 3.55 2.26
C ASP A 16 -15.35 4.14 1.41
N THR A 17 -15.19 5.41 1.04
CA THR A 17 -16.11 6.07 0.13
C THR A 17 -15.93 5.49 -1.28
N SER A 18 -16.99 4.94 -1.85
CA SER A 18 -16.99 4.36 -3.19
C SER A 18 -17.00 5.44 -4.28
N PHE A 19 -15.97 6.29 -4.33
CA PHE A 19 -15.87 7.37 -5.33
C PHE A 19 -15.96 6.87 -6.78
N HIS A 20 -15.61 5.60 -7.05
CA HIS A 20 -15.70 5.01 -8.37
C HIS A 20 -17.15 4.79 -8.82
N THR A 21 -18.12 4.73 -7.89
CA THR A 21 -19.54 4.60 -8.19
C THR A 21 -20.21 5.94 -8.51
N LEU A 22 -19.53 7.06 -8.22
CA LEU A 22 -20.04 8.40 -8.46
C LEU A 22 -19.81 8.86 -9.90
N MET A 23 -20.67 9.79 -10.36
CA MET A 23 -20.58 10.37 -11.70
C MET A 23 -20.55 9.31 -12.80
N LYS A 24 -21.39 8.28 -12.73
CA LYS A 24 -21.44 7.19 -13.70
C LYS A 24 -21.96 7.64 -15.06
N LYS A 25 -22.96 8.51 -15.06
CA LYS A 25 -23.50 9.08 -16.29
C LYS A 25 -22.66 10.28 -16.70
N ARG A 26 -22.04 10.20 -17.87
CA ARG A 26 -21.14 11.22 -18.40
C ARG A 26 -21.51 11.54 -19.83
N ILE A 27 -21.11 12.72 -20.26
CA ILE A 27 -21.25 13.17 -21.63
C ILE A 27 -19.92 12.90 -22.34
N TYR A 28 -19.92 12.00 -23.30
CA TYR A 28 -18.77 11.65 -24.12
C TYR A 28 -18.85 12.27 -25.51
N HIS A 29 -20.06 12.34 -26.11
CA HIS A 29 -20.26 12.90 -27.45
C HIS A 29 -21.31 14.00 -27.41
N VAL A 30 -20.92 15.17 -27.90
CA VAL A 30 -21.77 16.33 -28.01
C VAL A 30 -22.01 16.63 -29.50
N LEU A 31 -23.26 16.60 -29.94
CA LEU A 31 -23.63 17.09 -31.25
C LEU A 31 -23.80 18.63 -31.18
N LEU A 32 -22.97 19.35 -31.90
CA LEU A 32 -23.06 20.81 -32.03
C LEU A 32 -23.67 21.17 -33.38
N GLY A 33 -24.94 21.57 -33.37
CA GLY A 33 -25.63 22.06 -34.56
C GLY A 33 -25.43 23.57 -34.70
N ALA A 34 -24.49 23.99 -35.58
CA ALA A 34 -24.12 25.39 -35.76
C ALA A 34 -23.84 25.70 -37.24
N SER A 35 -24.04 26.95 -37.66
CA SER A 35 -23.62 27.39 -39.02
C SER A 35 -22.08 27.35 -39.10
N LYS A 36 -21.55 27.29 -40.34
CA LYS A 36 -20.08 27.39 -40.54
C LYS A 36 -19.49 28.68 -39.95
N TYR A 37 -20.24 29.75 -39.94
CA TYR A 37 -19.83 31.00 -39.35
C TYR A 37 -19.79 30.94 -37.84
N ASP A 38 -20.84 30.41 -37.23
CA ASP A 38 -20.88 30.25 -35.77
C ASP A 38 -19.82 29.29 -35.25
N THR A 39 -19.57 28.18 -35.97
CA THR A 39 -18.48 27.28 -35.66
C THR A 39 -17.13 27.99 -35.69
N PHE A 40 -16.90 28.80 -36.74
CA PHE A 40 -15.67 29.58 -36.85
C PHE A 40 -15.52 30.57 -35.67
N VAL A 41 -16.62 31.26 -35.29
CA VAL A 41 -16.61 32.18 -34.12
C VAL A 41 -16.37 31.45 -32.81
N LEU A 42 -16.85 30.21 -32.66
CA LEU A 42 -16.59 29.38 -31.48
C LEU A 42 -15.16 28.90 -31.43
N GLU A 43 -14.48 28.78 -32.57
CA GLU A 43 -13.11 28.32 -32.73
C GLU A 43 -12.07 29.45 -32.84
N ASP A 44 -12.46 30.72 -32.59
CA ASP A 44 -11.59 31.87 -32.73
C ASP A 44 -10.30 31.78 -31.87
N ASP A 45 -10.38 31.19 -30.68
CA ASP A 45 -9.27 30.95 -29.76
C ASP A 45 -8.63 29.54 -29.90
N GLY A 46 -8.97 28.80 -30.97
CA GLY A 46 -8.54 27.43 -31.21
C GLY A 46 -9.71 26.45 -31.32
N ARG A 47 -9.48 25.21 -31.73
CA ARG A 47 -10.55 24.20 -31.88
C ARG A 47 -11.30 23.98 -30.57
N ILE A 48 -12.61 23.83 -30.61
CA ILE A 48 -13.47 23.61 -29.44
C ILE A 48 -12.95 22.44 -28.60
N ASP A 49 -12.59 21.33 -29.25
CA ASP A 49 -12.03 20.15 -28.56
C ASP A 49 -10.76 20.48 -27.77
N GLU A 50 -9.86 21.28 -28.34
CA GLU A 50 -8.61 21.69 -27.71
C GLU A 50 -8.86 22.61 -26.52
N GLN A 51 -9.76 23.56 -26.64
CA GLN A 51 -10.15 24.47 -25.55
C GLN A 51 -10.77 23.69 -24.38
N ILE A 52 -11.70 22.79 -24.65
CA ILE A 52 -12.32 21.92 -23.65
C ILE A 52 -11.28 20.98 -23.04
N PHE A 53 -10.36 20.41 -23.84
CA PHE A 53 -9.28 19.56 -23.33
C PHE A 53 -8.37 20.35 -22.37
N ILE A 54 -7.95 21.55 -22.73
CA ILE A 54 -7.13 22.42 -21.86
C ILE A 54 -7.85 22.71 -20.53
N GLU A 55 -9.12 23.06 -20.59
CA GLU A 55 -9.91 23.29 -19.37
C GLU A 55 -10.05 22.02 -18.51
N TYR A 56 -10.29 20.85 -19.12
CA TYR A 56 -10.35 19.58 -18.39
C TYR A 56 -9.02 19.26 -17.72
N VAL A 57 -7.89 19.45 -18.40
CA VAL A 57 -6.55 19.24 -17.83
C VAL A 57 -6.30 20.24 -16.69
N SER A 58 -6.58 21.54 -16.90
CA SER A 58 -6.37 22.58 -15.90
C SER A 58 -7.13 22.31 -14.59
N LEU A 59 -8.32 21.73 -14.71
CA LEU A 59 -9.23 21.39 -13.61
C LEU A 59 -9.06 19.95 -13.11
N ASN A 60 -8.05 19.22 -13.62
CA ASN A 60 -7.80 17.80 -13.28
C ASN A 60 -9.01 16.89 -13.51
N LEU A 61 -9.76 17.14 -14.60
CA LEU A 61 -10.89 16.33 -15.04
C LEU A 61 -10.42 15.31 -16.08
N ARG A 62 -11.05 14.13 -16.09
CA ARG A 62 -10.79 13.09 -17.11
C ARG A 62 -11.92 13.04 -18.13
N TYR A 63 -11.60 12.52 -19.30
CA TYR A 63 -12.54 12.23 -20.38
C TYR A 63 -13.24 13.51 -20.88
N PRO A 64 -12.51 14.42 -21.53
CA PRO A 64 -13.12 15.54 -22.23
C PRO A 64 -14.08 15.02 -23.29
N PRO A 65 -15.29 15.60 -23.42
CA PRO A 65 -16.25 15.19 -24.45
C PRO A 65 -15.73 15.55 -25.84
N GLN A 66 -16.08 14.73 -26.81
CA GLN A 66 -15.82 14.98 -28.21
C GLN A 66 -16.97 15.77 -28.81
N PHE A 67 -16.68 16.88 -29.49
CA PHE A 67 -17.66 17.68 -30.20
C PHE A 67 -17.72 17.24 -31.67
N ILE A 68 -18.95 16.94 -32.13
CA ILE A 68 -19.23 16.57 -33.51
C ILE A 68 -20.13 17.67 -34.10
N VAL A 69 -19.59 18.39 -35.08
CA VAL A 69 -20.27 19.55 -35.65
C VAL A 69 -21.16 19.12 -36.83
N ALA A 70 -22.40 19.57 -36.83
CA ALA A 70 -23.33 19.47 -37.95
C ALA A 70 -23.72 20.87 -38.41
N ASN A 71 -23.51 21.16 -39.71
CA ASN A 71 -23.87 22.44 -40.28
C ASN A 71 -25.23 22.42 -41.00
N THR A 72 -25.74 21.22 -41.28
CA THR A 72 -27.05 21.01 -41.92
C THR A 72 -27.88 19.98 -41.18
N ARG A 73 -29.19 19.95 -41.45
CA ARG A 73 -30.11 18.96 -40.89
C ARG A 73 -29.73 17.54 -41.25
N GLU A 74 -29.41 17.31 -42.51
CA GLU A 74 -29.06 15.98 -43.04
C GLU A 74 -27.80 15.45 -42.38
N GLU A 75 -26.79 16.32 -42.12
CA GLU A 75 -25.60 15.98 -41.35
C GLU A 75 -25.95 15.61 -39.91
N ALA A 76 -26.80 16.39 -39.24
CA ALA A 76 -27.19 16.12 -37.85
C ALA A 76 -27.95 14.79 -37.73
N GLU A 77 -28.92 14.51 -38.61
CA GLU A 77 -29.66 13.24 -38.64
C GLU A 77 -28.72 12.05 -38.89
N LYS A 78 -27.79 12.17 -39.84
CA LYS A 78 -26.79 11.14 -40.12
C LYS A 78 -25.90 10.85 -38.90
N ILE A 79 -25.41 11.89 -38.21
CA ILE A 79 -24.57 11.75 -37.02
C ILE A 79 -25.36 11.06 -35.89
N LEU A 80 -26.63 11.40 -35.71
CA LEU A 80 -27.49 10.77 -34.69
C LEU A 80 -27.77 9.29 -34.99
N ASP A 81 -27.77 8.88 -36.26
CA ASP A 81 -27.92 7.49 -36.67
C ASP A 81 -26.60 6.66 -36.53
N GLU A 82 -25.46 7.30 -36.74
CA GLU A 82 -24.12 6.63 -36.75
C GLU A 82 -23.39 6.66 -35.41
N VAL A 83 -23.64 7.68 -34.56
CA VAL A 83 -22.89 7.91 -33.31
C VAL A 83 -23.85 8.02 -32.12
N ASN A 84 -23.52 7.38 -31.03
CA ASN A 84 -24.26 7.53 -29.79
C ASN A 84 -24.01 8.93 -29.18
N ILE A 85 -24.92 9.84 -29.30
CA ILE A 85 -24.84 11.22 -28.81
C ILE A 85 -25.45 11.32 -27.41
N ASP A 86 -24.73 11.95 -26.47
CA ASP A 86 -25.15 12.10 -25.08
C ASP A 86 -25.78 13.49 -24.81
N LEU A 87 -25.47 14.49 -25.64
CA LEU A 87 -25.95 15.87 -25.49
C LEU A 87 -26.03 16.54 -26.87
N ILE A 88 -27.09 17.27 -27.11
CA ILE A 88 -27.27 18.08 -28.30
C ILE A 88 -27.24 19.55 -27.93
N ILE A 89 -26.37 20.34 -28.54
CA ILE A 89 -26.30 21.80 -28.43
C ILE A 89 -26.59 22.40 -29.81
N PHE A 90 -27.61 23.24 -29.91
CA PHE A 90 -27.98 23.90 -31.13
C PHE A 90 -27.85 25.41 -31.08
N MET A 91 -27.43 25.99 -32.24
CA MET A 91 -27.50 27.42 -32.52
C MET A 91 -28.58 27.68 -33.58
N LEU A 92 -29.45 28.65 -33.32
CA LEU A 92 -30.62 28.94 -34.20
C LEU A 92 -30.26 29.52 -35.59
N SER A 93 -28.99 29.87 -35.80
CA SER A 93 -28.52 30.28 -37.10
C SER A 93 -28.48 29.14 -38.13
N ALA A 94 -28.41 27.86 -37.64
CA ALA A 94 -28.30 26.69 -38.51
C ALA A 94 -29.58 25.83 -38.54
N PHE A 95 -30.39 25.87 -37.46
CA PHE A 95 -31.56 24.99 -37.31
C PHE A 95 -32.76 25.79 -36.79
N ASP A 96 -33.93 25.64 -37.46
CA ASP A 96 -35.16 26.23 -36.99
C ASP A 96 -35.83 25.42 -35.88
N GLU A 97 -36.81 26.01 -35.18
CA GLU A 97 -37.53 25.41 -34.06
C GLU A 97 -38.24 24.08 -34.44
N LYS A 98 -38.65 23.93 -35.72
CA LYS A 98 -39.35 22.76 -36.20
C LYS A 98 -38.44 21.56 -36.32
N VAL A 99 -37.19 21.78 -36.79
CA VAL A 99 -36.16 20.74 -36.91
C VAL A 99 -35.77 20.24 -35.51
N LEU A 100 -35.63 21.16 -34.54
CA LEU A 100 -35.33 20.79 -33.15
C LEU A 100 -36.40 19.88 -32.57
N LYS A 101 -37.66 20.20 -32.80
CA LYS A 101 -38.79 19.39 -32.32
C LYS A 101 -38.78 17.98 -32.93
N GLU A 102 -38.57 17.85 -34.24
CA GLU A 102 -38.49 16.57 -34.92
C GLU A 102 -37.31 15.70 -34.41
N ILE A 103 -36.16 16.32 -34.13
CA ILE A 103 -34.98 15.61 -33.56
C ILE A 103 -35.28 15.13 -32.14
N LYS A 104 -35.91 15.97 -31.29
CA LYS A 104 -36.24 15.62 -29.92
C LYS A 104 -37.30 14.52 -29.84
N GLU A 105 -38.32 14.59 -30.73
CA GLU A 105 -39.36 13.54 -30.83
C GLU A 105 -38.77 12.18 -31.19
N LYS A 106 -37.71 12.15 -32.04
CA LYS A 106 -37.01 10.92 -32.40
C LYS A 106 -36.04 10.43 -31.28
N ASN A 107 -35.52 11.35 -30.46
CA ASN A 107 -34.53 11.08 -29.44
C ASN A 107 -34.94 11.71 -28.09
N PRO A 108 -36.02 11.25 -27.46
CA PRO A 108 -36.60 11.90 -26.26
C PRO A 108 -35.65 11.91 -25.04
N GLU A 109 -34.78 10.91 -24.93
CA GLU A 109 -33.86 10.75 -23.80
C GLU A 109 -32.62 11.66 -23.85
N ILE A 110 -32.26 12.16 -25.03
CA ILE A 110 -31.07 12.99 -25.19
C ILE A 110 -31.39 14.45 -24.78
N PRO A 111 -30.62 15.05 -23.82
CA PRO A 111 -30.78 16.45 -23.46
C PRO A 111 -30.53 17.39 -24.65
N VAL A 112 -31.35 18.40 -24.83
CA VAL A 112 -31.25 19.41 -25.89
C VAL A 112 -31.05 20.78 -25.27
N VAL A 113 -29.98 21.45 -25.64
CA VAL A 113 -29.63 22.78 -25.19
C VAL A 113 -29.59 23.75 -26.38
N LEU A 114 -30.27 24.87 -26.21
CA LEU A 114 -30.21 25.96 -27.19
C LEU A 114 -29.16 26.99 -26.77
N LEU A 115 -28.26 27.30 -27.67
CA LEU A 115 -27.25 28.36 -27.50
C LEU A 115 -27.59 29.54 -28.42
N THR A 116 -27.78 30.73 -27.84
CA THR A 116 -28.22 31.92 -28.58
C THR A 116 -27.50 33.18 -28.19
N PRO A 117 -27.13 34.07 -29.12
CA PRO A 117 -26.63 35.42 -28.82
C PRO A 117 -27.72 36.39 -28.35
N PHE A 118 -29.02 36.09 -28.56
CA PHE A 118 -30.16 36.96 -28.32
C PHE A 118 -30.99 36.52 -27.09
N SER A 119 -30.45 36.68 -25.89
CA SER A 119 -31.07 36.22 -24.65
C SER A 119 -32.49 36.79 -24.36
N ARG A 120 -32.73 38.03 -24.73
CA ARG A 120 -34.02 38.74 -24.42
C ARG A 120 -35.21 38.26 -25.23
N GLU A 121 -35.02 37.92 -26.50
CA GLU A 121 -36.12 37.42 -27.35
C GLU A 121 -36.53 35.99 -26.95
N PHE A 122 -35.60 35.21 -26.49
CA PHE A 122 -35.84 33.81 -26.10
C PHE A 122 -36.41 33.68 -24.69
N SER A 123 -36.04 34.55 -23.74
CA SER A 123 -36.74 34.62 -22.45
C SER A 123 -38.23 34.85 -22.62
N LEU A 124 -38.64 35.74 -23.54
CA LEU A 124 -40.08 36.02 -23.85
C LEU A 124 -40.80 34.83 -24.50
N LYS A 125 -40.09 34.01 -25.29
CA LYS A 125 -40.66 32.81 -25.93
C LYS A 125 -40.78 31.64 -24.92
N LEU A 126 -39.82 31.48 -24.03
CA LEU A 126 -39.85 30.52 -22.89
C LEU A 126 -41.03 30.85 -21.98
N ASP A 127 -41.21 32.12 -21.60
CA ASP A 127 -42.30 32.59 -20.76
C ASP A 127 -43.70 32.37 -21.42
N SER A 128 -43.74 32.27 -22.74
CA SER A 128 -44.98 31.98 -23.48
C SER A 128 -45.32 30.50 -23.67
N GLY A 129 -44.48 29.58 -23.15
CA GLY A 129 -44.66 28.12 -23.28
C GLY A 129 -44.53 27.58 -24.70
N LYS A 130 -43.90 28.34 -25.60
CA LYS A 130 -43.82 27.98 -27.04
C LYS A 130 -42.61 27.07 -27.37
N LEU A 131 -41.66 26.89 -26.43
CA LEU A 131 -40.49 26.03 -26.59
C LEU A 131 -40.65 24.80 -25.68
N VAL A 132 -41.44 23.81 -26.09
CA VAL A 132 -41.83 22.67 -25.25
C VAL A 132 -40.77 21.55 -25.16
N ASP A 133 -39.79 21.54 -26.09
CA ASP A 133 -38.90 20.37 -26.26
C ASP A 133 -37.40 20.68 -26.02
N ILE A 134 -37.11 21.81 -25.33
CA ILE A 134 -35.72 22.24 -25.04
C ILE A 134 -35.50 22.18 -23.52
N ASP A 135 -34.44 21.45 -23.08
CA ASP A 135 -34.15 21.30 -21.67
C ASP A 135 -33.59 22.59 -21.03
N TYR A 136 -32.69 23.30 -21.74
CA TYR A 136 -32.12 24.57 -21.29
C TYR A 136 -31.83 25.51 -22.47
N VAL A 137 -31.86 26.81 -22.21
CA VAL A 137 -31.45 27.87 -23.15
C VAL A 137 -30.28 28.61 -22.52
N PHE A 138 -29.17 28.80 -23.26
CA PHE A 138 -28.02 29.57 -22.79
C PHE A 138 -27.69 30.72 -23.73
N SER A 139 -27.17 31.80 -23.15
CA SER A 139 -26.69 32.93 -23.92
C SER A 139 -25.20 32.81 -24.18
N TRP A 140 -24.83 32.84 -25.46
CA TRP A 140 -23.42 32.87 -25.87
C TRP A 140 -22.86 34.29 -25.70
N LEU A 141 -21.79 34.42 -24.90
CA LEU A 141 -21.16 35.68 -24.55
C LEU A 141 -19.69 35.77 -25.07
N GLY A 142 -19.35 34.93 -26.02
CA GLY A 142 -18.01 34.92 -26.62
C GLY A 142 -16.95 34.13 -25.81
N ASN A 143 -17.36 33.21 -24.93
CA ASN A 143 -16.45 32.43 -24.10
C ASN A 143 -16.81 30.93 -24.14
N ALA A 144 -15.82 30.05 -24.39
CA ALA A 144 -15.97 28.59 -24.41
C ALA A 144 -16.29 27.99 -23.01
N ASP A 145 -16.08 28.73 -21.93
CA ASP A 145 -16.40 28.29 -20.54
C ASP A 145 -17.88 27.89 -20.37
N ILE A 146 -18.74 28.46 -21.20
CA ILE A 146 -20.20 28.15 -21.16
C ILE A 146 -20.45 26.70 -21.58
N LEU A 147 -19.66 26.15 -22.51
CA LEU A 147 -19.80 24.76 -22.95
C LEU A 147 -19.47 23.79 -21.82
N LEU A 148 -18.37 24.07 -21.10
CA LEU A 148 -18.03 23.29 -19.89
C LEU A 148 -19.14 23.36 -18.84
N ALA A 149 -19.70 24.57 -18.61
CA ALA A 149 -20.76 24.74 -17.63
C ALA A 149 -22.04 23.98 -18.02
N ILE A 150 -22.43 24.00 -19.31
CA ILE A 150 -23.58 23.22 -19.84
C ILE A 150 -23.36 21.73 -19.60
N ILE A 151 -22.23 21.19 -20.01
CA ILE A 151 -21.91 19.77 -19.85
C ILE A 151 -21.98 19.38 -18.37
N LYS A 152 -21.35 20.15 -17.48
CA LYS A 152 -21.32 19.83 -16.05
C LYS A 152 -22.70 20.01 -15.37
N LEU A 153 -23.52 20.94 -15.80
CA LEU A 153 -24.87 21.08 -15.31
C LEU A 153 -25.75 19.85 -15.65
N ILE A 154 -25.66 19.38 -16.91
CA ILE A 154 -26.38 18.18 -17.34
C ILE A 154 -25.86 16.95 -16.59
N GLU A 155 -24.53 16.75 -16.51
CA GLU A 155 -23.96 15.65 -15.75
C GLU A 155 -24.39 15.68 -14.27
N ASP A 156 -24.40 16.85 -13.64
CA ASP A 156 -24.85 17.01 -12.25
C ASP A 156 -26.32 16.62 -12.07
N LYS A 157 -27.19 17.04 -12.97
CA LYS A 157 -28.63 16.68 -12.97
C LYS A 157 -28.83 15.17 -13.16
N MET A 158 -28.06 14.53 -14.05
CA MET A 158 -28.16 13.09 -14.33
C MET A 158 -27.68 12.20 -13.17
N ASN A 159 -26.73 12.69 -12.33
CA ASN A 159 -26.07 11.88 -11.30
C ASN A 159 -26.48 12.25 -9.87
N VAL A 160 -27.04 13.43 -9.61
CA VAL A 160 -27.27 13.96 -8.25
C VAL A 160 -28.05 13.01 -7.35
N GLU A 161 -29.06 12.35 -7.87
CA GLU A 161 -29.92 11.45 -7.08
C GLU A 161 -29.13 10.27 -6.54
N VAL A 162 -28.38 9.58 -7.42
CA VAL A 162 -27.55 8.44 -7.05
C VAL A 162 -26.38 8.89 -6.16
N ASP A 163 -25.69 9.95 -6.54
CA ASP A 163 -24.51 10.44 -5.82
C ASP A 163 -24.85 10.92 -4.39
N VAL A 164 -26.03 11.50 -4.19
CA VAL A 164 -26.53 11.91 -2.87
C VAL A 164 -26.95 10.70 -2.03
N GLN A 165 -27.61 9.71 -2.63
CA GLN A 165 -28.05 8.51 -1.91
C GLN A 165 -26.89 7.62 -1.50
N GLU A 166 -25.92 7.42 -2.39
CA GLU A 166 -24.78 6.51 -2.14
C GLU A 166 -23.81 7.01 -1.06
N VAL A 167 -23.39 8.29 -1.13
CA VAL A 167 -22.34 8.82 -0.26
C VAL A 167 -22.67 10.17 0.39
N GLY A 168 -23.84 10.72 0.12
CA GLY A 168 -24.24 12.02 0.69
C GLY A 168 -23.51 13.21 0.04
N VAL A 169 -23.25 13.16 -1.26
CA VAL A 169 -22.69 14.29 -2.01
C VAL A 169 -23.50 15.54 -1.78
N GLN A 170 -22.83 16.68 -1.66
CA GLN A 170 -23.47 17.94 -1.36
C GLN A 170 -24.05 18.60 -2.60
N VAL A 171 -25.08 19.44 -2.42
CA VAL A 171 -25.81 20.14 -3.48
C VAL A 171 -25.79 21.65 -3.23
N ILE A 172 -25.73 22.41 -4.31
CA ILE A 172 -25.95 23.87 -4.34
C ILE A 172 -27.12 24.12 -5.28
N ILE A 173 -28.13 24.84 -4.81
CA ILE A 173 -29.29 25.24 -5.64
C ILE A 173 -29.06 26.67 -6.12
N LEU A 174 -29.13 26.86 -7.43
CA LEU A 174 -29.14 28.16 -8.10
C LEU A 174 -30.55 28.39 -8.64
N VAL A 175 -31.27 29.44 -8.17
CA VAL A 175 -32.58 29.80 -8.65
C VAL A 175 -32.47 31.09 -9.45
N GLU A 176 -32.67 31.01 -10.76
CA GLU A 176 -32.54 32.13 -11.71
C GLU A 176 -33.28 31.80 -12.99
N ASP A 177 -34.25 32.61 -13.39
CA ASP A 177 -35.03 32.42 -14.63
C ASP A 177 -34.46 33.21 -15.81
N SER A 178 -33.59 34.20 -15.55
CA SER A 178 -32.96 35.00 -16.61
C SER A 178 -31.83 34.27 -17.29
N VAL A 179 -32.04 33.91 -18.57
CA VAL A 179 -31.04 33.25 -19.45
C VAL A 179 -29.69 33.98 -19.41
N ARG A 180 -29.70 35.31 -19.45
CA ARG A 180 -28.48 36.15 -19.40
C ARG A 180 -27.71 35.96 -18.11
N PHE A 181 -28.40 35.94 -16.96
CA PHE A 181 -27.73 35.90 -15.68
C PHE A 181 -27.19 34.50 -15.34
N TYR A 182 -27.98 33.42 -15.49
CA TYR A 182 -27.47 32.10 -15.21
C TYR A 182 -26.38 31.64 -16.20
N SER A 183 -26.47 32.10 -17.49
CA SER A 183 -25.37 31.86 -18.46
C SER A 183 -24.04 32.53 -18.06
N SER A 184 -24.11 33.66 -17.35
CA SER A 184 -22.93 34.33 -16.80
C SER A 184 -22.43 33.73 -15.48
N TYR A 185 -23.36 33.26 -14.62
CA TYR A 185 -23.02 32.76 -13.28
C TYR A 185 -22.47 31.34 -13.27
N LEU A 186 -23.11 30.44 -14.01
CA LEU A 186 -22.75 29.03 -13.99
C LEU A 186 -21.29 28.76 -14.32
N PRO A 187 -20.67 29.32 -15.37
CA PRO A 187 -19.25 29.13 -15.62
C PRO A 187 -18.38 29.56 -14.43
N ASN A 188 -18.70 30.70 -13.83
CA ASN A 188 -17.97 31.22 -12.68
C ASN A 188 -18.15 30.33 -11.44
N ILE A 189 -19.37 29.86 -11.15
CA ILE A 189 -19.65 29.00 -10.00
C ILE A 189 -18.92 27.66 -10.18
N PHE A 190 -19.00 27.03 -11.36
CA PHE A 190 -18.28 25.80 -11.65
C PHE A 190 -16.77 25.97 -11.50
N LYS A 191 -16.17 27.03 -12.05
CA LYS A 191 -14.74 27.34 -11.90
C LYS A 191 -14.33 27.50 -10.42
N ILE A 192 -15.15 28.19 -9.61
CA ILE A 192 -14.93 28.34 -8.18
C ILE A 192 -14.94 26.97 -7.50
N ILE A 193 -15.98 26.16 -7.75
CA ILE A 193 -16.12 24.82 -7.12
C ILE A 193 -14.99 23.90 -7.54
N PHE A 194 -14.65 23.84 -8.83
CA PHE A 194 -13.56 23.00 -9.30
C PHE A 194 -12.21 23.41 -8.71
N LYS A 195 -11.92 24.72 -8.71
CA LYS A 195 -10.67 25.24 -8.15
C LYS A 195 -10.57 24.96 -6.65
N GLN A 196 -11.65 25.16 -5.90
CA GLN A 196 -11.68 24.83 -4.48
C GLN A 196 -11.58 23.31 -4.24
N SER A 197 -12.33 22.52 -4.99
CA SER A 197 -12.22 21.06 -4.90
C SER A 197 -10.80 20.57 -5.21
N LYS A 198 -10.12 21.15 -6.21
CA LYS A 198 -8.72 20.86 -6.53
C LYS A 198 -7.78 21.22 -5.36
N THR A 199 -8.00 22.35 -4.69
CA THR A 199 -7.22 22.76 -3.51
C THR A 199 -7.38 21.76 -2.36
N PHE A 200 -8.59 21.27 -2.11
CA PHE A 200 -8.85 20.25 -1.08
C PHE A 200 -8.33 18.86 -1.46
N MET A 201 -8.01 18.62 -2.72
CA MET A 201 -7.39 17.37 -3.17
C MET A 201 -5.94 17.24 -2.78
N THR A 202 -5.28 18.31 -2.33
CA THR A 202 -3.96 18.20 -1.72
C THR A 202 -3.96 17.24 -0.53
N GLU A 203 -5.11 17.02 0.12
CA GLU A 203 -5.31 15.94 1.07
C GLU A 203 -5.43 14.53 0.42
N GLY A 204 -5.47 14.41 -0.91
CA GLY A 204 -5.36 13.14 -1.64
C GLY A 204 -3.92 12.64 -1.60
N LEU A 205 -3.72 11.37 -1.25
CA LEU A 205 -2.40 10.79 -1.02
C LEU A 205 -1.62 10.50 -2.30
N ASN A 206 -2.33 10.39 -3.45
CA ASN A 206 -1.74 10.26 -4.78
C ASN A 206 -2.71 10.80 -5.85
N GLU A 207 -2.22 10.99 -7.08
CA GLU A 207 -3.00 11.57 -8.19
C GLU A 207 -4.29 10.79 -8.49
N HIS A 208 -4.27 9.46 -8.38
CA HIS A 208 -5.47 8.65 -8.60
C HIS A 208 -6.56 8.97 -7.57
N GLN A 209 -6.22 9.08 -6.29
CA GLN A 209 -7.18 9.45 -5.24
C GLN A 209 -7.67 10.89 -5.38
N LYS A 210 -6.77 11.82 -5.76
CA LYS A 210 -7.16 13.20 -6.06
C LYS A 210 -8.26 13.24 -7.13
N MET A 211 -8.06 12.51 -8.23
CA MET A 211 -9.06 12.44 -9.31
C MET A 211 -10.38 11.75 -8.90
N LEU A 212 -10.31 10.68 -8.10
CA LEU A 212 -11.54 10.02 -7.63
C LEU A 212 -12.36 10.95 -6.74
N ARG A 213 -11.73 11.72 -5.87
CA ARG A 213 -12.41 12.69 -5.00
C ARG A 213 -13.12 13.80 -5.76
N MET A 214 -12.63 14.20 -6.95
CA MET A 214 -13.34 15.16 -7.81
C MET A 214 -14.75 14.71 -8.15
N ARG A 215 -15.05 13.43 -8.19
CA ARG A 215 -16.40 12.91 -8.42
C ARG A 215 -17.35 13.22 -7.25
N GLY A 216 -16.81 13.32 -6.04
CA GLY A 216 -17.54 13.70 -4.82
C GLY A 216 -17.73 15.22 -4.63
N ARG A 217 -17.38 16.06 -5.60
CA ARG A 217 -17.59 17.50 -5.54
C ARG A 217 -19.06 17.84 -5.42
N PRO A 218 -19.42 18.97 -4.81
CA PRO A 218 -20.79 19.45 -4.77
C PRO A 218 -21.40 19.57 -6.16
N LYS A 219 -22.69 19.19 -6.29
CA LYS A 219 -23.48 19.29 -7.51
C LYS A 219 -24.20 20.64 -7.57
N ILE A 220 -24.34 21.20 -8.76
CA ILE A 220 -25.11 22.42 -8.99
C ILE A 220 -26.42 22.04 -9.65
N LEU A 221 -27.53 22.47 -9.08
CA LEU A 221 -28.85 22.34 -9.67
C LEU A 221 -29.41 23.74 -9.99
N LEU A 222 -29.76 23.96 -11.25
CA LEU A 222 -30.39 25.16 -11.72
C LEU A 222 -31.93 24.96 -11.69
N ALA A 223 -32.62 25.82 -10.97
CA ALA A 223 -34.06 25.95 -10.99
C ALA A 223 -34.44 27.27 -11.65
N THR A 224 -35.45 27.24 -12.51
CA THR A 224 -35.96 28.43 -13.22
C THR A 224 -37.31 28.88 -12.70
N THR A 225 -37.95 28.04 -11.86
CA THR A 225 -39.23 28.30 -11.24
C THR A 225 -39.21 28.09 -9.74
N PHE A 226 -40.21 28.61 -9.03
CA PHE A 226 -40.35 28.40 -7.58
C PHE A 226 -40.58 26.92 -7.25
N GLU A 227 -41.41 26.26 -8.05
CA GLU A 227 -41.81 24.86 -7.87
C GLU A 227 -40.58 23.93 -8.01
N GLU A 228 -39.74 24.16 -9.01
CA GLU A 228 -38.48 23.42 -9.17
C GLU A 228 -37.53 23.65 -7.97
N ALA A 229 -37.38 24.90 -7.53
CA ALA A 229 -36.56 25.26 -6.39
C ALA A 229 -37.06 24.62 -5.10
N GLU A 230 -38.37 24.58 -4.87
CA GLU A 230 -39.00 23.94 -3.72
C GLU A 230 -38.84 22.42 -3.75
N GLU A 231 -38.99 21.78 -4.91
CA GLU A 231 -38.78 20.35 -5.13
C GLU A 231 -37.34 19.97 -4.80
N PHE A 232 -36.36 20.67 -5.38
CA PHE A 232 -34.94 20.43 -5.11
C PHE A 232 -34.62 20.65 -3.64
N TYR A 233 -35.16 21.66 -3.00
CA TYR A 233 -34.96 21.90 -1.59
C TYR A 233 -35.49 20.73 -0.75
N HIS A 234 -36.72 20.30 -0.94
CA HIS A 234 -37.31 19.19 -0.16
C HIS A 234 -36.56 17.87 -0.39
N LYS A 235 -36.14 17.61 -1.62
CA LYS A 235 -35.44 16.39 -1.99
C LYS A 235 -33.99 16.34 -1.41
N TYR A 236 -33.30 17.49 -1.39
CA TYR A 236 -31.86 17.51 -1.04
C TYR A 236 -31.53 18.32 0.22
N LYS A 237 -32.47 18.79 1.01
CA LYS A 237 -32.26 19.67 2.18
C LYS A 237 -31.20 19.16 3.18
N ASN A 238 -31.07 17.84 3.34
CA ASN A 238 -30.10 17.22 4.25
C ASN A 238 -28.65 17.27 3.73
N ASN A 239 -28.46 17.51 2.44
CA ASN A 239 -27.17 17.53 1.74
C ASN A 239 -26.91 18.89 1.09
N LEU A 240 -27.65 19.93 1.48
CA LEU A 240 -27.55 21.25 0.89
C LEU A 240 -26.46 22.09 1.56
N LEU A 241 -25.48 22.57 0.76
CA LEU A 241 -24.45 23.52 1.24
C LEU A 241 -25.00 24.95 1.32
N GLY A 242 -25.78 25.34 0.33
CA GLY A 242 -26.35 26.66 0.28
C GLY A 242 -27.19 26.90 -0.96
N ILE A 243 -27.83 28.05 -0.98
CA ILE A 243 -28.75 28.48 -2.03
C ILE A 243 -28.31 29.85 -2.55
N ILE A 244 -28.31 30.02 -3.86
CA ILE A 244 -28.21 31.31 -4.55
C ILE A 244 -29.51 31.52 -5.26
N THR A 245 -30.26 32.55 -4.92
CA THR A 245 -31.60 32.81 -5.50
C THR A 245 -31.76 34.23 -5.98
N ASP A 246 -32.38 34.41 -7.13
CA ASP A 246 -32.92 35.72 -7.51
C ASP A 246 -34.09 36.13 -6.60
N MET A 247 -34.44 37.39 -6.64
CA MET A 247 -35.57 37.94 -5.94
C MET A 247 -36.92 37.67 -6.68
N SER A 248 -36.88 37.62 -8.02
CA SER A 248 -38.02 37.67 -8.87
C SER A 248 -37.93 36.62 -9.98
N TYR A 249 -38.83 35.64 -9.96
CA TYR A 249 -38.94 34.58 -10.96
C TYR A 249 -40.35 33.98 -11.02
N GLN A 250 -40.63 33.03 -11.92
CA GLN A 250 -41.91 32.42 -12.11
C GLN A 250 -42.39 31.60 -10.90
N ARG A 251 -43.68 31.78 -10.53
CA ARG A 251 -44.38 30.99 -9.53
C ARG A 251 -45.84 30.78 -9.98
N GLY A 252 -46.29 29.52 -10.01
CA GLY A 252 -47.62 29.18 -10.52
C GLY A 252 -47.84 29.61 -11.98
N GLY A 253 -46.80 29.66 -12.80
CA GLY A 253 -46.82 30.09 -14.20
C GLY A 253 -46.91 31.60 -14.40
N VAL A 254 -46.77 32.41 -13.33
CA VAL A 254 -46.78 33.88 -13.37
C VAL A 254 -45.50 34.42 -12.76
N HIS A 255 -44.94 35.48 -13.36
CA HIS A 255 -43.73 36.12 -12.80
C HIS A 255 -44.04 36.86 -11.50
N ASP A 256 -43.47 36.39 -10.39
CA ASP A 256 -43.68 36.90 -9.04
C ASP A 256 -42.42 37.69 -8.56
N LYS A 257 -42.62 38.98 -8.27
CA LYS A 257 -41.51 39.85 -7.80
C LYS A 257 -40.99 39.54 -6.40
N GLU A 258 -41.73 38.79 -5.62
CA GLU A 258 -41.38 38.38 -4.26
C GLU A 258 -41.09 36.88 -4.12
N ALA A 259 -41.02 36.14 -5.22
CA ALA A 259 -40.77 34.69 -5.21
C ALA A 259 -39.52 34.31 -4.40
N GLY A 260 -38.42 35.02 -4.61
CA GLY A 260 -37.16 34.74 -3.88
C GLY A 260 -37.25 35.03 -2.38
N LYS A 261 -37.97 36.04 -1.97
CA LYS A 261 -38.24 36.32 -0.56
C LYS A 261 -39.04 35.18 0.08
N GLN A 262 -40.13 34.75 -0.57
CA GLN A 262 -40.98 33.67 -0.07
C GLN A 262 -40.20 32.34 0.00
N PHE A 263 -39.35 32.07 -0.98
CA PHE A 263 -38.47 30.89 -0.94
C PHE A 263 -37.46 30.98 0.21
N CYS A 264 -36.84 32.15 0.45
CA CYS A 264 -35.99 32.35 1.62
C CYS A 264 -36.75 32.14 2.95
N GLU A 265 -37.98 32.62 3.06
CA GLU A 265 -38.82 32.43 4.25
C GLU A 265 -39.15 30.94 4.48
N LEU A 266 -39.49 30.20 3.42
CA LEU A 266 -39.74 28.76 3.46
C LEU A 266 -38.50 28.00 3.99
N VAL A 267 -37.35 28.25 3.38
CA VAL A 267 -36.12 27.60 3.77
C VAL A 267 -35.68 27.97 5.21
N LYS A 268 -35.79 29.26 5.60
CA LYS A 268 -35.40 29.72 6.93
C LYS A 268 -36.34 29.24 8.03
N LYS A 269 -37.57 28.92 7.71
CA LYS A 269 -38.54 28.31 8.64
C LYS A 269 -38.12 26.86 8.99
N ASP A 270 -37.63 26.08 8.01
CA ASP A 270 -37.19 24.71 8.17
C ASP A 270 -35.74 24.69 8.72
N ASN A 271 -34.83 25.46 8.13
CA ASN A 271 -33.44 25.56 8.54
C ASN A 271 -32.96 27.01 8.69
N LYS A 272 -33.01 27.53 9.90
CA LYS A 272 -32.63 28.91 10.26
C LYS A 272 -31.19 29.29 9.85
N TYR A 273 -30.28 28.30 9.81
CA TYR A 273 -28.87 28.49 9.56
C TYR A 273 -28.44 28.20 8.12
N MET A 274 -29.39 27.86 7.23
CA MET A 274 -29.08 27.61 5.82
C MET A 274 -28.44 28.86 5.19
N PRO A 275 -27.25 28.77 4.59
CA PRO A 275 -26.66 29.88 3.85
C PRO A 275 -27.49 30.16 2.59
N ILE A 276 -27.97 31.38 2.43
CA ILE A 276 -28.72 31.83 1.25
C ILE A 276 -28.10 33.14 0.79
N LEU A 277 -27.89 33.25 -0.52
CA LEU A 277 -27.51 34.48 -1.19
C LEU A 277 -28.68 34.98 -2.06
N LEU A 278 -29.28 36.10 -1.67
CA LEU A 278 -30.31 36.73 -2.42
C LEU A 278 -29.72 37.74 -3.42
N GLN A 279 -30.12 37.64 -4.65
CA GLN A 279 -29.66 38.51 -5.73
C GLN A 279 -30.80 39.40 -6.24
N SER A 280 -30.50 40.62 -6.62
CA SER A 280 -31.43 41.52 -7.26
C SER A 280 -30.73 42.67 -7.97
N SER A 281 -31.34 43.24 -8.99
CA SER A 281 -30.93 44.50 -9.58
C SER A 281 -31.42 45.73 -8.78
N ASP A 282 -32.31 45.53 -7.82
CA ASP A 282 -32.88 46.57 -6.98
C ASP A 282 -32.18 46.62 -5.60
N ASP A 283 -31.58 47.76 -5.25
CA ASP A 283 -30.89 47.95 -3.97
C ASP A 283 -31.85 47.95 -2.76
N GLY A 284 -33.14 48.18 -2.96
CA GLY A 284 -34.17 48.09 -1.90
C GLY A 284 -34.30 46.69 -1.32
N VAL A 285 -33.92 45.64 -2.06
CA VAL A 285 -33.89 44.24 -1.60
C VAL A 285 -32.85 44.02 -0.49
N ARG A 286 -31.86 44.88 -0.35
CA ARG A 286 -30.84 44.76 0.71
C ARG A 286 -31.43 44.79 2.12
N GLU A 287 -32.46 45.61 2.36
CA GLU A 287 -33.14 45.63 3.64
C GLU A 287 -33.99 44.39 3.90
N ILE A 288 -34.56 43.80 2.86
CA ILE A 288 -35.29 42.51 2.92
C ILE A 288 -34.30 41.41 3.30
N ALA A 289 -33.15 41.34 2.61
CA ALA A 289 -32.10 40.34 2.90
C ALA A 289 -31.58 40.44 4.34
N LYS A 290 -31.40 41.67 4.85
CA LYS A 290 -30.98 41.90 6.26
C LYS A 290 -32.02 41.39 7.26
N LYS A 291 -33.32 41.62 7.00
CA LYS A 291 -34.41 41.12 7.86
C LYS A 291 -34.49 39.60 7.86
N LEU A 292 -34.25 38.96 6.72
CA LEU A 292 -34.26 37.51 6.55
C LEU A 292 -32.93 36.85 7.03
N LYS A 293 -31.93 37.65 7.38
CA LYS A 293 -30.58 37.19 7.72
C LYS A 293 -29.95 36.34 6.62
N VAL A 294 -30.04 36.82 5.38
CA VAL A 294 -29.40 36.20 4.20
C VAL A 294 -28.39 37.15 3.56
N GLY A 295 -27.44 36.61 2.79
CA GLY A 295 -26.53 37.41 1.99
C GLY A 295 -27.25 38.20 0.89
N TYR A 296 -26.67 39.33 0.46
CA TYR A 296 -27.17 40.14 -0.65
C TYR A 296 -26.10 40.52 -1.62
N ILE A 297 -26.38 40.37 -2.92
CA ILE A 297 -25.55 40.89 -4.02
C ILE A 297 -26.43 41.62 -5.02
N ASN A 298 -25.99 42.83 -5.43
CA ASN A 298 -26.58 43.53 -6.57
C ASN A 298 -26.07 42.95 -7.89
N LYS A 299 -26.96 42.48 -8.75
CA LYS A 299 -26.64 41.88 -10.07
C LYS A 299 -25.88 42.83 -11.02
N ASN A 300 -26.02 44.15 -10.85
CA ASN A 300 -25.35 45.15 -11.66
C ASN A 300 -23.98 45.54 -11.09
N SER A 301 -23.50 44.91 -10.04
CA SER A 301 -22.21 45.19 -9.41
C SER A 301 -21.05 44.85 -10.35
N LYS A 302 -20.12 45.81 -10.56
CA LYS A 302 -18.86 45.57 -11.29
C LYS A 302 -17.97 44.51 -10.65
N THR A 303 -18.19 44.18 -9.40
CA THR A 303 -17.43 43.16 -8.62
C THR A 303 -18.27 41.93 -8.32
N LEU A 304 -19.27 41.62 -9.15
CA LEU A 304 -20.21 40.55 -8.94
C LEU A 304 -19.52 39.18 -8.74
N SER A 305 -18.67 38.80 -9.69
CA SER A 305 -17.93 37.52 -9.63
C SER A 305 -17.03 37.40 -8.39
N LEU A 306 -16.38 38.49 -7.98
CA LEU A 306 -15.57 38.51 -6.76
C LEU A 306 -16.44 38.34 -5.49
N ARG A 307 -17.56 39.02 -5.41
CA ARG A 307 -18.49 38.93 -4.28
C ARG A 307 -19.14 37.55 -4.19
N LEU A 308 -19.52 37.00 -5.34
CA LEU A 308 -20.06 35.65 -5.43
C LEU A 308 -19.01 34.62 -4.94
N ARG A 309 -17.78 34.73 -5.41
CA ARG A 309 -16.67 33.89 -4.96
C ARG A 309 -16.46 33.98 -3.44
N ASN A 310 -16.38 35.20 -2.91
CA ASN A 310 -16.17 35.42 -1.48
C ASN A 310 -17.31 34.81 -0.65
N PHE A 311 -18.55 34.97 -1.08
CA PHE A 311 -19.70 34.40 -0.41
C PHE A 311 -19.68 32.86 -0.44
N ILE A 312 -19.44 32.24 -1.59
CA ILE A 312 -19.34 30.79 -1.73
C ILE A 312 -18.20 30.25 -0.85
N THR A 313 -17.04 30.87 -0.91
CA THR A 313 -15.88 30.42 -0.11
C THR A 313 -16.15 30.51 1.39
N GLN A 314 -16.76 31.64 1.84
CA GLN A 314 -16.98 31.89 3.26
C GLN A 314 -18.15 31.10 3.85
N PHE A 315 -19.28 31.00 3.12
CA PHE A 315 -20.52 30.48 3.67
C PHE A 315 -20.88 29.06 3.22
N PHE A 316 -20.31 28.56 2.11
CA PHE A 316 -20.55 27.20 1.63
C PHE A 316 -19.43 26.24 2.05
N ALA A 317 -18.67 26.59 3.09
CA ALA A 317 -17.64 25.77 3.71
C ALA A 317 -16.48 25.36 2.77
N PHE A 318 -16.20 26.17 1.75
CA PHE A 318 -15.07 25.94 0.83
C PHE A 318 -13.75 26.58 1.29
N GLY A 319 -13.74 27.49 2.23
CA GLY A 319 -12.52 28.07 2.79
C GLY A 319 -12.00 27.29 3.99
N ASP A 320 -10.98 27.86 4.66
CA ASP A 320 -10.50 27.35 5.95
C ASP A 320 -11.65 27.28 6.95
N PHE A 321 -11.55 26.39 7.92
CA PHE A 321 -12.46 26.40 9.06
C PHE A 321 -12.08 27.56 9.98
N VAL A 322 -12.94 28.58 10.03
CA VAL A 322 -12.69 29.78 10.84
C VAL A 322 -13.48 29.67 12.12
N PHE A 323 -12.77 29.65 13.24
CA PHE A 323 -13.35 29.75 14.58
C PHE A 323 -13.60 31.23 14.90
N VAL A 324 -14.86 31.56 15.28
CA VAL A 324 -15.26 32.93 15.55
C VAL A 324 -15.79 33.07 16.97
N ASP A 325 -15.62 34.26 17.54
CA ASP A 325 -16.34 34.65 18.75
C ASP A 325 -17.83 34.84 18.42
N PRO A 326 -18.75 34.08 19.05
CA PRO A 326 -20.18 34.15 18.72
C PRO A 326 -20.82 35.50 19.04
N LYS A 327 -20.18 36.39 19.85
CA LYS A 327 -20.70 37.71 20.26
C LYS A 327 -20.20 38.81 19.33
N THR A 328 -18.90 38.81 19.02
CA THR A 328 -18.25 39.85 18.18
C THR A 328 -18.17 39.48 16.74
N ASN A 329 -18.24 38.18 16.40
CA ASN A 329 -18.02 37.59 15.09
C ASN A 329 -16.57 37.79 14.59
N GLU A 330 -15.63 38.07 15.50
CA GLU A 330 -14.21 38.18 15.20
C GLU A 330 -13.59 36.79 15.11
N GLU A 331 -12.59 36.65 14.23
CA GLU A 331 -11.84 35.42 14.09
C GLU A 331 -10.95 35.15 15.31
N ILE A 332 -11.04 33.97 15.87
CA ILE A 332 -10.21 33.50 17.01
C ILE A 332 -9.04 32.67 16.49
N ASN A 333 -9.34 31.70 15.60
CA ASN A 333 -8.37 30.78 15.04
C ASN A 333 -8.88 30.23 13.70
N ARG A 334 -8.02 29.55 12.93
CA ARG A 334 -8.44 28.89 11.71
C ARG A 334 -7.72 27.55 11.48
N ALA A 335 -8.34 26.66 10.71
CA ALA A 335 -7.77 25.40 10.30
C ALA A 335 -7.95 25.21 8.77
N SER A 336 -6.86 25.00 8.06
CA SER A 336 -6.85 24.79 6.61
C SER A 336 -7.16 23.35 6.21
N ASP A 337 -6.74 22.39 7.06
CA ASP A 337 -6.80 20.96 6.83
C ASP A 337 -7.12 20.17 8.11
N LEU A 338 -7.19 18.82 8.02
CA LEU A 338 -7.51 17.97 9.17
C LEU A 338 -6.43 18.01 10.25
N LYS A 339 -5.15 18.14 9.87
CA LYS A 339 -4.04 18.19 10.83
C LYS A 339 -4.15 19.44 11.69
N THR A 340 -4.26 20.61 11.05
CA THR A 340 -4.43 21.88 11.72
C THR A 340 -5.71 21.92 12.55
N LEU A 341 -6.82 21.35 12.04
CA LEU A 341 -8.07 21.25 12.80
C LEU A 341 -7.88 20.45 14.08
N GLN A 342 -7.16 19.32 14.01
CA GLN A 342 -6.88 18.48 15.16
C GLN A 342 -6.03 19.20 16.22
N GLU A 343 -4.99 19.92 15.77
CA GLU A 343 -4.07 20.66 16.63
C GLU A 343 -4.76 21.77 17.44
N VAL A 344 -5.66 22.52 16.82
CA VAL A 344 -6.29 23.69 17.45
C VAL A 344 -7.50 23.36 18.33
N LEU A 345 -8.04 22.15 18.32
CA LEU A 345 -9.28 21.79 19.01
C LEU A 345 -9.30 22.13 20.49
N PHE A 346 -8.17 22.01 21.19
CA PHE A 346 -8.06 22.29 22.62
C PHE A 346 -7.78 23.74 22.94
N ASP A 347 -7.34 24.55 21.95
CA ASP A 347 -7.02 25.96 22.12
C ASP A 347 -8.25 26.87 21.92
N ILE A 348 -9.34 26.32 21.38
CA ILE A 348 -10.56 27.10 21.08
C ILE A 348 -11.40 27.31 22.34
N PRO A 349 -11.82 28.56 22.66
CA PRO A 349 -12.73 28.83 23.76
C PRO A 349 -14.05 28.08 23.66
N ASP A 350 -14.62 27.69 24.81
CA ASP A 350 -15.85 26.89 24.89
C ASP A 350 -17.05 27.51 24.18
N ASP A 351 -17.24 28.83 24.30
CA ASP A 351 -18.35 29.52 23.62
C ASP A 351 -18.28 29.38 22.09
N SER A 352 -17.06 29.52 21.53
CA SER A 352 -16.82 29.36 20.09
C SER A 352 -16.98 27.90 19.66
N PHE A 353 -16.39 26.98 20.40
CA PHE A 353 -16.49 25.56 20.11
C PHE A 353 -17.96 25.08 20.10
N LEU A 354 -18.73 25.44 21.13
CA LEU A 354 -20.15 25.12 21.23
C LEU A 354 -20.97 25.79 20.10
N TYR A 355 -20.63 27.02 19.70
CA TYR A 355 -21.24 27.69 18.55
C TYR A 355 -21.10 26.88 17.26
N HIS A 356 -19.93 26.33 17.00
CA HIS A 356 -19.67 25.58 15.77
C HIS A 356 -20.29 24.18 15.78
N ILE A 357 -20.26 23.47 16.92
CA ILE A 357 -20.88 22.14 17.08
C ILE A 357 -22.39 22.23 16.89
N SER A 358 -23.07 23.14 17.62
CA SER A 358 -24.54 23.27 17.59
C SER A 358 -25.11 23.62 16.21
N ARG A 359 -24.28 24.05 15.27
CA ARG A 359 -24.64 24.39 13.89
C ARG A 359 -24.13 23.38 12.86
N HIS A 360 -23.53 22.29 13.31
CA HIS A 360 -22.94 21.25 12.45
C HIS A 360 -21.87 21.79 11.46
N HIS A 361 -21.13 22.83 11.83
CA HIS A 361 -20.16 23.46 10.95
C HIS A 361 -19.02 22.49 10.61
N PHE A 362 -18.55 21.67 11.54
CA PHE A 362 -17.53 20.64 11.31
C PHE A 362 -17.98 19.64 10.23
N SER A 363 -19.19 19.08 10.38
CA SER A 363 -19.71 18.10 9.41
C SER A 363 -19.89 18.73 8.01
N LYS A 364 -20.35 19.98 7.92
CA LYS A 364 -20.48 20.68 6.63
C LYS A 364 -19.13 20.91 5.97
N TRP A 365 -18.13 21.36 6.75
CA TRP A 365 -16.79 21.63 6.27
C TRP A 365 -16.10 20.36 5.77
N LEU A 366 -16.25 19.24 6.47
CA LEU A 366 -15.75 17.93 6.09
C LEU A 366 -16.44 17.40 4.81
N ARG A 367 -17.76 17.58 4.70
CA ARG A 367 -18.50 17.17 3.50
C ARG A 367 -18.11 17.95 2.26
N ALA A 368 -17.87 19.26 2.39
CA ALA A 368 -17.38 20.08 1.29
C ALA A 368 -16.03 19.59 0.75
N ARG A 369 -15.23 18.91 1.59
CA ARG A 369 -13.95 18.28 1.27
C ARG A 369 -14.03 16.81 0.85
N ALA A 370 -15.26 16.30 0.65
CA ALA A 370 -15.51 14.88 0.35
C ALA A 370 -14.94 13.92 1.41
N LEU A 371 -14.90 14.33 2.68
CA LEU A 371 -14.50 13.52 3.83
C LEU A 371 -15.75 12.92 4.50
N PHE A 372 -16.58 12.23 3.70
CA PHE A 372 -17.92 11.78 4.07
C PHE A 372 -17.96 10.91 5.32
N PRO A 373 -17.10 9.86 5.49
CA PRO A 373 -17.19 9.00 6.67
C PRO A 373 -16.98 9.75 7.99
N LEU A 374 -16.01 10.69 8.01
CA LEU A 374 -15.75 11.51 9.20
C LEU A 374 -16.86 12.53 9.43
N ALA A 375 -17.40 13.11 8.34
CA ALA A 375 -18.51 14.05 8.42
C ALA A 375 -19.80 13.42 8.95
N ASP A 376 -20.07 12.17 8.57
CA ASP A 376 -21.22 11.41 9.06
C ASP A 376 -21.10 11.08 10.54
N LEU A 377 -19.91 10.68 10.96
CA LEU A 377 -19.60 10.44 12.37
C LEU A 377 -19.89 11.71 13.20
N PHE A 378 -19.42 12.89 12.74
CA PHE A 378 -19.60 14.14 13.44
C PHE A 378 -21.05 14.66 13.41
N LYS A 379 -21.87 14.20 12.45
CA LYS A 379 -23.30 14.54 12.37
C LYS A 379 -24.18 13.72 13.30
N GLN A 380 -23.77 12.47 13.60
CA GLN A 380 -24.55 11.53 14.40
C GLN A 380 -24.65 11.93 15.88
N PHE A 381 -23.67 12.70 16.39
CA PHE A 381 -23.59 13.06 17.80
C PHE A 381 -24.00 14.51 18.06
N GLY A 382 -24.83 14.69 19.08
CA GLY A 382 -25.21 15.99 19.62
C GLY A 382 -24.53 16.26 20.98
N LYS A 383 -24.72 17.47 21.51
CA LYS A 383 -24.21 17.84 22.84
C LYS A 383 -24.75 16.93 23.96
N GLU A 384 -25.91 16.32 23.75
CA GLU A 384 -26.63 15.47 24.73
C GLU A 384 -25.95 14.10 24.92
N ASP A 385 -25.11 13.69 24.00
CA ASP A 385 -24.42 12.38 24.04
C ASP A 385 -23.13 12.39 24.88
N PHE A 386 -22.70 13.55 25.39
CA PHE A 386 -21.45 13.72 26.11
C PHE A 386 -21.63 14.37 27.48
N VAL A 387 -20.77 14.05 28.43
CA VAL A 387 -20.83 14.58 29.79
C VAL A 387 -20.37 16.05 29.86
N ASP A 388 -19.33 16.39 29.10
CA ASP A 388 -18.75 17.74 29.06
C ASP A 388 -18.17 18.07 27.67
N LEU A 389 -17.73 19.33 27.47
CA LEU A 389 -17.16 19.79 26.20
C LEU A 389 -15.77 19.19 25.94
N ASP A 390 -15.00 18.90 26.99
CA ASP A 390 -13.68 18.31 26.84
C ASP A 390 -13.78 16.85 26.36
N GLU A 391 -14.83 16.15 26.76
CA GLU A 391 -15.09 14.81 26.22
C GLU A 391 -15.41 14.87 24.72
N ILE A 392 -16.16 15.89 24.27
CA ILE A 392 -16.40 16.11 22.83
C ILE A 392 -15.11 16.43 22.10
N ARG A 393 -14.26 17.33 22.63
CA ARG A 393 -12.96 17.68 22.03
C ARG A 393 -12.09 16.45 21.85
N ARG A 394 -11.95 15.62 22.90
CA ARG A 394 -11.21 14.36 22.85
C ARG A 394 -11.79 13.41 21.81
N TYR A 395 -13.11 13.30 21.78
CA TYR A 395 -13.78 12.45 20.78
C TYR A 395 -13.47 12.90 19.34
N LEU A 396 -13.59 14.22 19.06
CA LEU A 396 -13.28 14.76 17.74
C LEU A 396 -11.79 14.58 17.39
N TYR A 397 -10.92 14.85 18.35
CA TYR A 397 -9.47 14.68 18.20
C TYR A 397 -9.11 13.25 17.83
N ASP A 398 -9.65 12.27 18.55
CA ASP A 398 -9.40 10.85 18.33
C ASP A 398 -9.99 10.35 17.01
N ALA A 399 -11.20 10.81 16.68
CA ALA A 399 -11.85 10.48 15.43
C ALA A 399 -11.04 10.99 14.23
N ILE A 400 -10.52 12.23 14.31
CA ILE A 400 -9.65 12.80 13.28
C ILE A 400 -8.34 11.99 13.17
N ALA A 401 -7.67 11.71 14.30
CA ALA A 401 -6.44 10.93 14.32
C ALA A 401 -6.63 9.56 13.66
N LYS A 402 -7.66 8.81 14.08
CA LYS A 402 -7.98 7.50 13.52
C LYS A 402 -8.37 7.57 12.05
N PHE A 403 -9.11 8.61 11.64
CA PHE A 403 -9.46 8.79 10.23
C PHE A 403 -8.23 9.11 9.37
N ARG A 404 -7.29 9.95 9.85
CA ARG A 404 -6.02 10.23 9.17
C ARG A 404 -5.20 8.95 9.01
N MET A 405 -5.08 8.16 10.08
CA MET A 405 -4.44 6.83 10.04
C MET A 405 -5.13 5.90 9.04
N TYR A 406 -6.45 5.77 9.10
CA TYR A 406 -7.23 4.92 8.21
C TYR A 406 -7.09 5.32 6.73
N LYS A 407 -7.14 6.63 6.46
CA LYS A 407 -6.99 7.20 5.12
C LYS A 407 -5.61 6.87 4.51
N GLY A 408 -4.55 6.91 5.30
CA GLY A 408 -3.18 6.62 4.88
C GLY A 408 -2.89 5.13 4.60
N ARG A 409 -3.78 4.22 5.02
CA ARG A 409 -3.58 2.77 4.86
C ARG A 409 -3.93 2.27 3.48
N GLY A 410 -3.15 1.30 2.98
CA GLY A 410 -3.38 0.64 1.70
C GLY A 410 -3.18 1.57 0.51
N VAL A 411 -2.41 2.63 0.67
CA VAL A 411 -2.15 3.63 -0.36
C VAL A 411 -0.67 3.93 -0.41
N ILE A 412 -0.10 3.93 -1.63
CA ILE A 412 1.24 4.45 -1.87
C ILE A 412 1.09 5.97 -1.95
N ALA A 413 1.39 6.67 -0.86
CA ALA A 413 1.29 8.12 -0.79
C ALA A 413 2.54 8.77 -1.42
N GLU A 414 2.36 9.89 -2.11
CA GLU A 414 3.47 10.72 -2.54
C GLU A 414 4.06 11.46 -1.32
N PHE A 415 5.37 11.51 -1.25
CA PHE A 415 6.06 12.22 -0.18
C PHE A 415 6.04 13.74 -0.49
N HIS A 416 5.34 14.50 0.34
CA HIS A 416 5.27 15.95 0.25
C HIS A 416 5.75 16.58 1.56
N ARG A 417 6.84 17.36 1.51
CA ARG A 417 7.47 18.01 2.67
C ARG A 417 6.50 18.87 3.46
N ASP A 418 5.80 19.76 2.76
CA ASP A 418 4.90 20.75 3.38
C ASP A 418 3.63 20.14 3.96
N GLN A 419 3.31 18.91 3.57
CA GLN A 419 2.08 18.19 3.93
C GLN A 419 2.36 16.80 4.50
N PHE A 420 3.57 16.59 5.02
CA PHE A 420 3.92 15.31 5.60
C PHE A 420 3.03 15.02 6.81
N ASP A 421 2.28 13.93 6.71
CA ASP A 421 1.40 13.45 7.77
C ASP A 421 2.10 12.34 8.56
N GLU A 422 2.30 12.55 9.85
CA GLU A 422 2.91 11.58 10.77
C GLU A 422 2.16 10.25 10.88
N TYR A 423 0.90 10.19 10.43
CA TYR A 423 0.10 8.97 10.39
C TYR A 423 0.25 8.17 9.09
N LEU A 424 1.04 8.66 8.11
CA LEU A 424 1.32 7.91 6.90
C LEU A 424 2.35 6.80 7.18
N ASN A 425 1.97 5.58 6.87
CA ASN A 425 2.84 4.42 7.05
C ASN A 425 3.63 4.05 5.80
N PHE A 426 3.13 4.40 4.60
CA PHE A 426 3.78 4.06 3.35
C PHE A 426 3.83 5.27 2.41
N THR A 427 5.04 5.75 2.11
CA THR A 427 5.27 6.90 1.23
C THR A 427 6.31 6.59 0.15
N ARG A 428 6.26 7.33 -0.95
CA ARG A 428 7.20 7.21 -2.06
C ARG A 428 7.83 8.57 -2.38
N ILE A 429 9.15 8.61 -2.48
CA ILE A 429 9.96 9.70 -3.02
C ILE A 429 10.36 9.34 -4.45
N GLY A 430 10.14 10.24 -5.41
CA GLY A 430 10.37 9.99 -6.84
C GLY A 430 9.15 9.43 -7.56
N GLU A 431 9.26 9.30 -8.88
CA GLU A 431 8.15 8.90 -9.78
C GLU A 431 8.35 7.47 -10.35
N GLY A 432 9.54 6.92 -10.24
CA GLY A 432 9.90 5.60 -10.75
C GLY A 432 9.20 4.43 -10.05
N SER A 433 9.52 3.24 -10.47
CA SER A 433 9.02 2.02 -9.83
C SER A 433 9.52 1.90 -8.38
N ILE A 434 8.70 1.33 -7.51
CA ILE A 434 9.07 1.07 -6.10
C ILE A 434 9.70 -0.31 -5.89
N GLY A 435 9.81 -1.14 -6.94
CA GLY A 435 10.35 -2.49 -6.87
C GLY A 435 9.46 -3.54 -6.21
N GLY A 436 9.92 -4.77 -6.13
CA GLY A 436 9.14 -5.94 -5.69
C GLY A 436 8.81 -5.92 -4.19
N LYS A 437 9.82 -5.80 -3.31
CA LYS A 437 9.61 -5.78 -1.85
C LYS A 437 8.66 -4.65 -1.43
N ALA A 438 8.84 -3.44 -1.97
CA ALA A 438 7.97 -2.32 -1.65
C ALA A 438 6.53 -2.54 -2.12
N ARG A 439 6.33 -3.18 -3.29
CA ARG A 439 4.99 -3.58 -3.75
C ARG A 439 4.34 -4.59 -2.81
N GLY A 440 5.10 -5.58 -2.34
CA GLY A 440 4.65 -6.55 -1.34
C GLY A 440 4.21 -5.88 -0.04
N LEU A 441 4.96 -4.89 0.47
CA LEU A 441 4.61 -4.10 1.65
C LEU A 441 3.35 -3.26 1.43
N ALA A 442 3.23 -2.57 0.29
CA ALA A 442 2.03 -1.81 -0.06
C ALA A 442 0.79 -2.72 -0.17
N PHE A 443 0.97 -3.93 -0.74
CA PHE A 443 -0.08 -4.94 -0.79
C PHE A 443 -0.49 -5.41 0.61
N LEU A 444 0.48 -5.66 1.52
CA LEU A 444 0.20 -5.99 2.93
C LEU A 444 -0.62 -4.92 3.62
N ASP A 445 -0.25 -3.64 3.48
CA ASP A 445 -1.00 -2.54 4.09
C ASP A 445 -2.44 -2.47 3.54
N SER A 446 -2.61 -2.71 2.23
CA SER A 446 -3.93 -2.83 1.60
C SER A 446 -4.73 -4.04 2.10
N LEU A 447 -4.09 -5.20 2.28
CA LEU A 447 -4.69 -6.42 2.81
C LEU A 447 -5.18 -6.23 4.24
N ILE A 448 -4.35 -5.63 5.10
CA ILE A 448 -4.68 -5.31 6.50
C ILE A 448 -5.92 -4.40 6.54
N LYS A 449 -5.96 -3.36 5.70
CA LYS A 449 -7.10 -2.44 5.62
C LYS A 449 -8.38 -3.12 5.16
N ARG A 450 -8.33 -3.81 4.01
CA ARG A 450 -9.52 -4.43 3.38
C ARG A 450 -10.17 -5.51 4.24
N ASN A 451 -9.35 -6.25 5.00
CA ASN A 451 -9.83 -7.31 5.89
C ASN A 451 -10.00 -6.85 7.35
N HIS A 452 -9.93 -5.53 7.63
CA HIS A 452 -10.11 -4.95 8.97
C HIS A 452 -9.24 -5.59 10.06
N LEU A 453 -7.99 -5.96 9.70
CA LEU A 453 -7.09 -6.65 10.62
C LEU A 453 -6.43 -5.74 11.65
N ILE A 454 -6.39 -4.43 11.42
CA ILE A 454 -5.60 -3.47 12.21
C ILE A 454 -5.92 -3.51 13.70
N ASP A 455 -7.19 -3.63 14.05
CA ASP A 455 -7.74 -3.65 15.40
C ASP A 455 -8.67 -4.85 15.63
N PHE A 456 -8.44 -5.95 14.91
CA PHE A 456 -9.24 -7.17 15.00
C PHE A 456 -9.12 -7.83 16.37
N TYR A 457 -7.92 -7.77 16.99
CA TYR A 457 -7.65 -8.31 18.32
C TYR A 457 -7.64 -7.19 19.36
N ASP A 458 -8.21 -7.47 20.54
CA ASP A 458 -8.21 -6.49 21.62
C ASP A 458 -6.77 -6.21 22.09
N ASN A 459 -6.42 -4.92 22.18
CA ASN A 459 -5.11 -4.43 22.61
C ASN A 459 -3.92 -4.90 21.74
N ILE A 460 -4.18 -5.29 20.49
CA ILE A 460 -3.15 -5.65 19.51
C ILE A 460 -3.42 -4.89 18.20
N ILE A 461 -2.38 -4.30 17.64
CA ILE A 461 -2.41 -3.63 16.34
C ILE A 461 -1.61 -4.45 15.33
N ILE A 462 -2.25 -4.86 14.23
CA ILE A 462 -1.56 -5.48 13.09
C ILE A 462 -1.27 -4.41 12.05
N THR A 463 0.01 -4.22 11.69
CA THR A 463 0.43 -3.16 10.77
C THR A 463 1.74 -3.50 10.06
N ILE A 464 2.10 -2.69 9.05
CA ILE A 464 3.47 -2.62 8.55
C ILE A 464 4.26 -1.56 9.33
N PRO A 465 5.59 -1.63 9.45
CA PRO A 465 6.40 -0.53 9.97
C PRO A 465 6.30 0.69 9.05
N ARG A 466 6.59 1.88 9.58
CA ARG A 466 6.69 3.08 8.75
C ARG A 466 7.75 2.88 7.68
N THR A 467 7.37 3.12 6.44
CA THR A 467 8.16 2.82 5.25
C THR A 467 8.13 4.00 4.29
N THR A 468 9.29 4.44 3.85
CA THR A 468 9.44 5.40 2.74
C THR A 468 10.27 4.73 1.65
N VAL A 469 9.85 4.83 0.40
CA VAL A 469 10.51 4.17 -0.72
C VAL A 469 11.09 5.20 -1.67
N LEU A 470 12.36 5.06 -2.01
CA LEU A 470 12.98 5.78 -3.11
C LEU A 470 12.71 5.05 -4.42
N GLY A 471 12.13 5.74 -5.40
CA GLY A 471 11.83 5.18 -6.71
C GLY A 471 13.08 4.88 -7.54
N THR A 472 12.92 4.02 -8.55
CA THR A 472 14.04 3.64 -9.46
C THR A 472 14.57 4.80 -10.30
N ASP A 473 13.80 5.87 -10.48
CA ASP A 473 14.24 7.11 -11.13
C ASP A 473 15.40 7.78 -10.37
N ILE A 474 15.43 7.64 -9.05
CA ILE A 474 16.52 8.15 -8.20
C ILE A 474 17.79 7.32 -8.40
N PHE A 475 17.65 6.01 -8.58
CA PHE A 475 18.77 5.14 -8.92
C PHE A 475 19.34 5.48 -10.29
N ASP A 476 18.50 5.62 -11.31
CA ASP A 476 18.92 5.98 -12.66
C ASP A 476 19.70 7.32 -12.66
N GLU A 477 19.14 8.37 -12.01
CA GLU A 477 19.80 9.67 -11.86
C GLU A 477 21.14 9.55 -11.13
N PHE A 478 21.21 8.76 -10.03
CA PHE A 478 22.44 8.53 -9.28
C PHE A 478 23.53 7.86 -10.13
N MET A 479 23.16 6.83 -10.89
CA MET A 479 24.11 6.09 -11.76
C MET A 479 24.61 6.96 -12.90
N GLU A 480 23.72 7.73 -13.57
CA GLU A 480 24.05 8.57 -14.73
C GLU A 480 24.89 9.80 -14.33
N GLU A 481 24.47 10.55 -13.28
CA GLU A 481 25.20 11.77 -12.86
C GLU A 481 26.62 11.48 -12.39
N ASN A 482 26.89 10.29 -11.83
CA ASN A 482 28.21 9.92 -11.32
C ASN A 482 28.99 8.99 -12.25
N HIS A 483 28.46 8.64 -13.44
CA HIS A 483 29.10 7.73 -14.42
C HIS A 483 29.50 6.38 -13.80
N LEU A 484 28.65 5.79 -12.99
CA LEU A 484 28.99 4.58 -12.20
C LEU A 484 28.89 3.27 -12.99
N TYR A 485 28.26 3.24 -14.15
CA TYR A 485 28.07 2.00 -14.92
C TYR A 485 29.39 1.35 -15.33
N ASP A 486 30.43 2.15 -15.68
CA ASP A 486 31.72 1.63 -16.10
C ASP A 486 32.37 0.76 -15.03
N ILE A 487 32.41 1.20 -13.77
CA ILE A 487 32.94 0.44 -12.65
C ILE A 487 32.00 -0.67 -12.19
N ALA A 488 30.69 -0.39 -12.17
CA ALA A 488 29.67 -1.33 -11.73
C ALA A 488 29.66 -2.62 -12.58
N LEU A 489 29.82 -2.50 -13.91
CA LEU A 489 29.82 -3.62 -14.86
C LEU A 489 31.21 -4.24 -15.07
N SER A 490 32.27 -3.66 -14.51
CA SER A 490 33.62 -4.19 -14.60
C SER A 490 33.85 -5.42 -13.70
N GLU A 491 35.06 -6.03 -13.81
CA GLU A 491 35.52 -7.10 -12.93
C GLU A 491 36.16 -6.57 -11.63
N ALA A 492 35.89 -5.32 -11.24
CA ALA A 492 36.37 -4.75 -9.98
C ALA A 492 35.86 -5.56 -8.77
N SER A 493 36.66 -5.55 -7.70
CA SER A 493 36.25 -6.20 -6.44
C SER A 493 35.05 -5.49 -5.80
N ASP A 494 34.28 -6.21 -4.99
CA ASP A 494 33.14 -5.65 -4.27
C ASP A 494 33.53 -4.42 -3.43
N SER A 495 34.73 -4.40 -2.85
CA SER A 495 35.23 -3.25 -2.10
C SER A 495 35.49 -2.02 -2.99
N GLU A 496 36.06 -2.21 -4.19
CA GLU A 496 36.32 -1.12 -5.14
C GLU A 496 35.00 -0.54 -5.67
N ILE A 497 34.02 -1.40 -5.96
CA ILE A 497 32.65 -0.98 -6.35
C ILE A 497 32.01 -0.18 -5.21
N LEU A 498 32.05 -0.70 -3.99
CA LEU A 498 31.51 -0.02 -2.81
C LEU A 498 32.15 1.35 -2.61
N ASP A 499 33.48 1.47 -2.66
CA ASP A 499 34.21 2.73 -2.47
C ASP A 499 33.85 3.77 -3.53
N ALA A 500 33.66 3.37 -4.78
CA ALA A 500 33.22 4.24 -5.85
C ALA A 500 31.78 4.78 -5.60
N PHE A 501 30.85 3.90 -5.23
CA PHE A 501 29.47 4.29 -4.95
C PHE A 501 29.35 5.18 -3.70
N VAL A 502 30.07 4.87 -2.64
CA VAL A 502 30.08 5.64 -1.39
C VAL A 502 30.68 7.05 -1.61
N SER A 503 31.67 7.17 -2.49
CA SER A 503 32.28 8.46 -2.86
C SER A 503 31.40 9.32 -3.78
N ALA A 504 30.44 8.72 -4.49
CA ALA A 504 29.52 9.38 -5.39
C ALA A 504 28.49 10.25 -4.63
N ARG A 505 27.82 11.16 -5.34
CA ARG A 505 26.83 12.08 -4.76
C ARG A 505 25.40 11.61 -5.07
N LEU A 506 24.56 11.51 -4.04
CA LEU A 506 23.13 11.31 -4.24
C LEU A 506 22.48 12.53 -4.93
N PRO A 507 21.42 12.34 -5.74
CA PRO A 507 20.69 13.43 -6.38
C PRO A 507 20.25 14.50 -5.36
N PHE A 508 20.53 15.75 -5.68
CA PHE A 508 20.27 16.87 -4.74
C PHE A 508 18.81 17.00 -4.35
N ARG A 509 17.90 16.69 -5.25
CA ARG A 509 16.44 16.84 -5.06
C ARG A 509 15.88 16.05 -3.89
N ILE A 510 16.51 14.91 -3.51
CA ILE A 510 16.01 14.05 -2.42
C ILE A 510 16.53 14.44 -1.03
N HIS A 511 17.55 15.32 -0.95
CA HIS A 511 18.18 15.63 0.35
C HIS A 511 17.21 16.18 1.39
N GLU A 512 16.35 17.11 0.99
CA GLU A 512 15.38 17.72 1.92
C GLU A 512 14.24 16.75 2.28
N ASP A 513 13.88 15.83 1.36
CA ASP A 513 12.88 14.79 1.63
C ASP A 513 13.42 13.78 2.65
N LEU A 514 14.70 13.38 2.50
CA LEU A 514 15.36 12.52 3.48
C LEU A 514 15.48 13.22 4.86
N TYR A 515 15.73 14.52 4.87
CA TYR A 515 15.76 15.31 6.09
C TYR A 515 14.41 15.30 6.80
N THR A 516 13.32 15.55 6.05
CA THR A 516 11.96 15.50 6.58
C THR A 516 11.61 14.10 7.09
N PHE A 517 12.02 13.04 6.38
CA PHE A 517 11.82 11.65 6.82
C PHE A 517 12.51 11.38 8.17
N ILE A 518 13.78 11.81 8.33
CA ILE A 518 14.53 11.62 9.57
C ILE A 518 13.87 12.36 10.74
N SER A 519 13.38 13.58 10.53
CA SER A 519 12.79 14.41 11.62
C SER A 519 11.57 13.77 12.27
N VAL A 520 10.90 12.83 11.60
CA VAL A 520 9.70 12.13 12.10
C VAL A 520 9.96 10.67 12.47
N THR A 521 11.18 10.18 12.23
CA THR A 521 11.58 8.79 12.51
C THR A 521 12.25 8.73 13.86
N HIS A 522 11.76 7.87 14.77
CA HIS A 522 12.26 7.76 16.14
C HIS A 522 13.06 6.48 16.39
N ASN A 523 12.79 5.42 15.63
CA ASN A 523 13.49 4.14 15.72
C ASN A 523 14.69 4.07 14.75
N PRO A 524 15.60 3.11 14.93
CA PRO A 524 16.60 2.77 13.94
C PRO A 524 15.97 2.50 12.58
N ILE A 525 16.71 2.71 11.50
CA ILE A 525 16.24 2.56 10.13
C ILE A 525 16.93 1.38 9.45
N ALA A 526 16.14 0.49 8.85
CA ALA A 526 16.61 -0.52 7.92
C ALA A 526 16.55 0.04 6.49
N ILE A 527 17.66 -0.05 5.77
CA ILE A 527 17.79 0.35 4.37
C ILE A 527 17.88 -0.95 3.55
N ARG A 528 16.81 -1.24 2.82
CA ARG A 528 16.62 -2.51 2.10
C ARG A 528 16.55 -2.25 0.61
N SER A 529 17.10 -3.17 -0.17
CA SER A 529 16.89 -3.22 -1.61
C SER A 529 15.41 -3.47 -1.96
N SER A 530 14.98 -2.96 -3.09
CA SER A 530 13.69 -3.27 -3.69
C SER A 530 13.83 -3.23 -5.21
N SER A 531 14.45 -4.26 -5.76
CA SER A 531 14.63 -4.36 -7.20
C SER A 531 13.34 -4.79 -7.90
N MET A 532 13.29 -4.66 -9.22
CA MET A 532 12.16 -5.09 -10.03
C MET A 532 11.97 -6.62 -9.99
N LEU A 533 13.05 -7.37 -9.81
CA LEU A 533 13.07 -8.84 -9.81
C LEU A 533 12.82 -9.44 -8.43
N GLU A 534 13.06 -8.68 -7.34
CA GLU A 534 12.79 -9.14 -5.98
C GLU A 534 11.29 -9.42 -5.79
N ASP A 535 10.97 -10.53 -5.12
CA ASP A 535 9.62 -11.00 -4.87
C ASP A 535 8.79 -11.23 -6.16
N SER A 536 9.47 -11.48 -7.29
CA SER A 536 8.81 -11.85 -8.53
C SER A 536 8.13 -13.22 -8.41
N HIS A 537 7.05 -13.44 -9.18
CA HIS A 537 6.30 -14.71 -9.17
C HIS A 537 7.06 -15.88 -9.80
N TYR A 538 8.13 -15.60 -10.55
CA TYR A 538 8.80 -16.61 -11.38
C TYR A 538 10.21 -16.93 -10.90
N GLN A 539 10.96 -15.93 -10.44
CA GLN A 539 12.34 -16.08 -9.98
C GLN A 539 12.62 -15.08 -8.86
N PRO A 540 12.21 -15.37 -7.61
CA PRO A 540 12.42 -14.43 -6.51
C PRO A 540 13.90 -14.36 -6.13
N PHE A 541 14.41 -13.13 -6.07
CA PHE A 541 15.76 -12.81 -5.59
C PHE A 541 15.74 -12.66 -4.07
N ALA A 542 16.10 -13.69 -3.32
CA ALA A 542 16.10 -13.63 -1.87
C ALA A 542 17.52 -13.60 -1.29
N GLY A 543 17.83 -12.58 -0.46
CA GLY A 543 19.12 -12.49 0.25
C GLY A 543 20.34 -12.26 -0.64
N ILE A 544 20.17 -11.75 -1.86
CA ILE A 544 21.26 -11.47 -2.80
C ILE A 544 21.78 -10.05 -2.61
N TYR A 545 20.85 -9.10 -2.43
CA TYR A 545 21.21 -7.71 -2.19
C TYR A 545 21.29 -7.41 -0.69
N SER A 546 22.18 -6.48 -0.33
CA SER A 546 22.47 -6.14 1.06
C SER A 546 21.32 -5.38 1.72
N THR A 547 21.21 -5.56 3.05
CA THR A 547 20.30 -4.82 3.92
C THR A 547 21.09 -4.22 5.07
N TYR A 548 21.25 -2.91 5.11
CA TYR A 548 21.92 -2.23 6.21
C TYR A 548 20.92 -1.69 7.22
N MET A 549 21.29 -1.70 8.50
CA MET A 549 20.53 -1.05 9.55
C MET A 549 21.39 0.05 10.18
N ILE A 550 20.81 1.23 10.40
CA ILE A 550 21.51 2.35 11.04
C ILE A 550 20.82 2.74 12.34
N PRO A 551 21.61 3.05 13.40
CA PRO A 551 21.03 3.56 14.64
C PRO A 551 20.39 4.94 14.40
N ASN A 552 19.35 5.27 15.16
CA ASN A 552 18.81 6.63 15.16
C ASN A 552 19.65 7.51 16.11
N ILE A 553 20.24 8.58 15.57
CA ILE A 553 21.09 9.53 16.29
C ILE A 553 20.25 10.77 16.59
N ASN A 554 19.44 10.71 17.63
CA ASN A 554 18.39 11.68 17.96
C ASN A 554 18.85 13.14 18.14
N ASN A 555 20.15 13.41 18.28
CA ASN A 555 20.71 14.74 18.57
C ASN A 555 21.57 15.33 17.46
N ASP A 556 21.80 14.61 16.36
CA ASP A 556 22.61 15.07 15.23
C ASP A 556 22.02 14.63 13.89
N GLU A 557 21.09 15.44 13.39
CA GLU A 557 20.43 15.21 12.12
C GLU A 557 21.41 15.21 10.93
N ARG A 558 22.52 15.96 11.01
CA ARG A 558 23.54 15.98 9.95
C ARG A 558 24.27 14.66 9.89
N LEU A 559 24.66 14.12 11.02
CA LEU A 559 25.30 12.83 11.10
C LEU A 559 24.35 11.73 10.64
N MET A 560 23.06 11.83 11.01
CA MET A 560 22.03 10.88 10.61
C MET A 560 21.83 10.87 9.07
N ILE A 561 21.73 12.05 8.44
CA ILE A 561 21.67 12.18 6.96
C ILE A 561 22.89 11.58 6.29
N GLN A 562 24.09 11.85 6.85
CA GLN A 562 25.32 11.30 6.30
C GLN A 562 25.31 9.75 6.35
N LYS A 563 24.97 9.16 7.50
CA LYS A 563 24.90 7.70 7.65
C LYS A 563 23.81 7.10 6.74
N LEU A 564 22.63 7.72 6.67
CA LEU A 564 21.57 7.29 5.75
C LEU A 564 22.01 7.32 4.29
N SER A 565 22.66 8.41 3.86
CA SER A 565 23.19 8.55 2.51
C SER A 565 24.23 7.48 2.19
N LEU A 566 25.14 7.18 3.13
CA LEU A 566 26.13 6.12 2.97
C LEU A 566 25.45 4.75 2.85
N ALA A 567 24.47 4.45 3.68
CA ALA A 567 23.75 3.18 3.64
C ALA A 567 22.97 3.00 2.32
N ILE A 568 22.27 4.05 1.83
CA ILE A 568 21.58 4.02 0.54
C ILE A 568 22.57 3.68 -0.59
N LYS A 569 23.71 4.36 -0.65
CA LYS A 569 24.74 4.13 -1.67
C LYS A 569 25.34 2.72 -1.56
N SER A 570 25.49 2.20 -0.36
CA SER A 570 25.98 0.82 -0.15
C SER A 570 24.96 -0.23 -0.64
N VAL A 571 23.66 0.01 -0.47
CA VAL A 571 22.61 -0.87 -1.04
C VAL A 571 22.64 -0.80 -2.56
N TYR A 572 22.77 0.39 -3.16
CA TYR A 572 22.91 0.51 -4.63
C TYR A 572 24.12 -0.24 -5.15
N ALA A 573 25.29 -0.15 -4.46
CA ALA A 573 26.50 -0.88 -4.82
C ALA A 573 26.30 -2.41 -4.82
N SER A 574 25.50 -2.93 -3.85
CA SER A 574 25.28 -4.38 -3.69
C SER A 574 24.59 -5.02 -4.90
N ALA A 575 23.92 -4.25 -5.76
CA ALA A 575 23.36 -4.75 -7.01
C ALA A 575 24.44 -5.26 -7.98
N PHE A 576 25.68 -4.78 -7.85
CA PHE A 576 26.79 -5.07 -8.73
C PHE A 576 27.90 -5.88 -8.07
N PHE A 577 27.69 -6.40 -6.85
CA PHE A 577 28.62 -7.28 -6.19
C PHE A 577 28.72 -8.64 -6.91
N LYS A 578 29.82 -9.36 -6.67
CA LYS A 578 30.12 -10.65 -7.30
C LYS A 578 28.96 -11.64 -7.16
N ASP A 579 28.34 -11.73 -5.98
CA ASP A 579 27.21 -12.63 -5.71
C ASP A 579 25.98 -12.25 -6.55
N SER A 580 25.70 -10.95 -6.69
CA SER A 580 24.60 -10.44 -7.51
C SER A 580 24.83 -10.69 -9.02
N LYS A 581 26.04 -10.41 -9.51
CA LYS A 581 26.44 -10.68 -10.90
C LYS A 581 26.31 -12.17 -11.25
N ALA A 582 26.81 -13.04 -10.36
CA ALA A 582 26.75 -14.49 -10.54
C ALA A 582 25.28 -14.99 -10.59
N TYR A 583 24.43 -14.43 -9.76
CA TYR A 583 22.99 -14.77 -9.75
C TYR A 583 22.30 -14.32 -11.04
N MET A 584 22.55 -13.09 -11.49
CA MET A 584 21.96 -12.55 -12.73
C MET A 584 22.38 -13.40 -13.94
N ASN A 585 23.64 -13.77 -14.01
CA ASN A 585 24.15 -14.66 -15.05
C ASN A 585 23.47 -16.03 -15.01
N ALA A 586 23.25 -16.61 -13.83
CA ALA A 586 22.59 -17.91 -13.68
C ALA A 586 21.10 -17.87 -14.07
N THR A 587 20.45 -16.71 -14.01
CA THR A 587 19.04 -16.51 -14.35
C THR A 587 18.84 -15.95 -15.75
N HIS A 588 19.87 -15.73 -16.53
CA HIS A 588 19.86 -15.10 -17.86
C HIS A 588 19.24 -13.70 -17.89
N ASN A 589 19.27 -12.99 -16.78
CA ASN A 589 18.84 -11.58 -16.68
C ASN A 589 20.00 -10.65 -17.03
N MET A 590 19.69 -9.51 -17.65
CA MET A 590 20.71 -8.50 -17.96
C MET A 590 20.91 -7.58 -16.75
N ILE A 591 22.13 -7.56 -16.22
CA ILE A 591 22.46 -6.78 -15.03
C ILE A 591 22.40 -5.25 -15.24
N ASP A 592 22.59 -4.79 -16.46
CA ASP A 592 22.47 -3.36 -16.85
C ASP A 592 21.02 -2.88 -16.95
N GLU A 593 20.06 -3.80 -17.04
CA GLU A 593 18.64 -3.50 -17.00
C GLU A 593 18.06 -3.51 -15.56
N GLU A 594 18.84 -3.97 -14.57
CA GLU A 594 18.40 -4.03 -13.18
C GLU A 594 18.32 -2.62 -12.57
N LYS A 595 17.13 -2.27 -12.10
CA LYS A 595 16.85 -0.98 -11.48
C LYS A 595 16.47 -1.18 -10.02
N MET A 596 17.10 -0.41 -9.15
CA MET A 596 16.98 -0.57 -7.70
C MET A 596 16.15 0.54 -7.06
N GLY A 597 15.01 0.20 -6.46
CA GLY A 597 14.36 1.04 -5.47
C GLY A 597 14.96 0.80 -4.07
N ILE A 598 14.84 1.75 -3.16
CA ILE A 598 15.27 1.61 -1.76
C ILE A 598 14.08 1.70 -0.83
N VAL A 599 13.95 0.74 0.06
CA VAL A 599 13.00 0.76 1.17
C VAL A 599 13.69 1.28 2.42
N LEU A 600 13.29 2.45 2.89
CA LEU A 600 13.66 3.02 4.19
C LEU A 600 12.56 2.64 5.18
N GLN A 601 12.86 1.78 6.14
CA GLN A 601 11.87 1.21 7.04
C GLN A 601 12.31 1.30 8.50
N GLU A 602 11.42 1.75 9.40
CA GLU A 602 11.71 1.72 10.83
C GLU A 602 11.89 0.28 11.32
N VAL A 603 12.94 0.06 12.10
CA VAL A 603 13.21 -1.24 12.73
C VAL A 603 12.25 -1.43 13.91
N CYS A 604 11.63 -2.60 13.99
CA CYS A 604 10.72 -2.95 15.08
C CYS A 604 11.49 -3.47 16.28
N GLY A 605 11.11 -3.07 17.49
CA GLY A 605 11.73 -3.53 18.72
C GLY A 605 11.77 -2.50 19.82
N SER A 606 12.50 -2.82 20.88
CA SER A 606 12.78 -1.93 22.02
C SER A 606 14.27 -1.72 22.23
N GLN A 607 14.61 -0.61 22.85
CA GLN A 607 15.98 -0.29 23.25
C GLN A 607 16.33 -0.92 24.61
N TYR A 608 17.51 -1.55 24.67
CA TYR A 608 18.09 -2.15 25.88
C TYR A 608 19.53 -1.66 26.03
N GLY A 609 19.71 -0.52 26.74
CA GLY A 609 21.02 0.16 26.79
C GLY A 609 21.46 0.60 25.39
N ASP A 610 22.59 0.09 24.94
CA ASP A 610 23.15 0.40 23.61
C ASP A 610 22.71 -0.59 22.53
N ARG A 611 21.66 -1.35 22.76
CA ARG A 611 21.14 -2.40 21.88
C ARG A 611 19.68 -2.18 21.50
N PHE A 612 19.31 -2.60 20.29
CA PHE A 612 17.91 -2.52 19.85
C PHE A 612 17.49 -3.84 19.17
N TYR A 613 16.40 -4.44 19.63
CA TYR A 613 15.86 -5.67 19.03
C TYR A 613 14.40 -5.94 19.45
N PRO A 614 13.61 -6.66 18.62
CA PRO A 614 12.25 -7.08 18.98
C PRO A 614 12.26 -8.29 19.91
N THR A 615 11.18 -8.50 20.64
CA THR A 615 10.99 -9.68 21.47
C THR A 615 10.88 -10.94 20.61
N ILE A 616 10.14 -10.89 19.50
CA ILE A 616 9.92 -12.01 18.58
C ILE A 616 10.17 -11.54 17.15
N SER A 617 10.93 -12.30 16.40
CA SER A 617 10.92 -12.29 14.93
C SER A 617 10.51 -13.65 14.40
N GLY A 618 9.87 -13.69 13.24
CA GLY A 618 9.40 -14.93 12.67
C GLY A 618 9.24 -14.92 11.17
N VAL A 619 9.27 -16.12 10.61
CA VAL A 619 8.88 -16.43 9.23
C VAL A 619 7.78 -17.48 9.30
N ALA A 620 6.64 -17.22 8.68
CA ALA A 620 5.51 -18.16 8.60
C ALA A 620 5.20 -18.47 7.15
N ARG A 621 4.87 -19.73 6.86
CA ARG A 621 4.49 -20.25 5.54
C ARG A 621 3.13 -20.90 5.62
N SER A 622 2.30 -20.65 4.63
CA SER A 622 0.99 -21.31 4.52
C SER A 622 1.06 -22.79 4.10
N VAL A 623 2.24 -23.25 3.68
CA VAL A 623 2.51 -24.66 3.35
C VAL A 623 3.61 -25.19 4.23
N ASN A 624 3.33 -26.29 4.94
CA ASN A 624 4.31 -27.04 5.71
C ASN A 624 4.84 -28.19 4.86
N PHE A 625 6.08 -28.07 4.38
CA PHE A 625 6.71 -29.08 3.53
C PHE A 625 7.11 -30.36 4.32
N TYR A 626 7.25 -30.27 5.63
CA TYR A 626 7.64 -31.38 6.50
C TYR A 626 6.75 -31.46 7.74
N PRO A 627 5.46 -31.83 7.57
CA PRO A 627 4.53 -31.91 8.69
C PRO A 627 4.89 -33.09 9.61
N ILE A 628 4.68 -32.89 10.91
CA ILE A 628 4.85 -33.88 11.97
C ILE A 628 3.45 -34.31 12.42
N GLU A 629 3.20 -35.62 12.55
CA GLU A 629 1.88 -36.07 12.94
C GLU A 629 1.35 -35.36 14.21
N PRO A 630 0.16 -34.75 14.20
CA PRO A 630 -0.97 -34.88 13.27
C PRO A 630 -1.04 -33.76 12.21
N GLU A 631 0.03 -32.97 11.99
CA GLU A 631 0.07 -31.86 11.06
C GLU A 631 -0.15 -32.32 9.60
N GLN A 632 -0.77 -31.45 8.80
CA GLN A 632 -0.91 -31.60 7.34
C GLN A 632 -0.16 -30.47 6.62
N PRO A 633 0.20 -30.62 5.34
CA PRO A 633 0.88 -29.56 4.59
C PRO A 633 0.14 -28.22 4.61
N GLU A 634 -1.18 -28.22 4.58
CA GLU A 634 -2.04 -27.05 4.55
C GLU A 634 -2.17 -26.33 5.89
N ASP A 635 -1.71 -26.96 6.98
CA ASP A 635 -1.79 -26.38 8.33
C ASP A 635 -0.79 -25.24 8.56
N GLY A 636 0.16 -25.08 7.61
CA GLY A 636 1.20 -24.07 7.68
C GLY A 636 2.26 -24.34 8.76
N ILE A 637 3.31 -23.54 8.72
CA ILE A 637 4.46 -23.63 9.63
C ILE A 637 4.99 -22.26 9.97
N ALA A 638 5.48 -22.07 11.19
CA ALA A 638 6.18 -20.87 11.60
C ALA A 638 7.50 -21.20 12.29
N ASN A 639 8.55 -20.42 11.95
CA ASN A 639 9.83 -20.41 12.63
C ASN A 639 9.97 -19.09 13.38
N VAL A 640 10.26 -19.15 14.67
CA VAL A 640 10.35 -17.96 15.53
C VAL A 640 11.66 -17.94 16.32
N ALA A 641 12.15 -16.74 16.56
CA ALA A 641 13.35 -16.48 17.34
C ALA A 641 13.23 -15.19 18.15
N LEU A 642 14.03 -15.08 19.22
CA LEU A 642 14.31 -13.83 19.92
C LEU A 642 15.29 -12.98 19.11
N GLY A 643 15.10 -11.68 19.07
CA GLY A 643 16.00 -10.73 18.42
C GLY A 643 15.64 -10.46 16.96
N LEU A 644 16.59 -9.91 16.19
CA LEU A 644 16.40 -9.54 14.79
C LEU A 644 16.21 -10.78 13.90
N GLY A 645 15.35 -10.67 12.90
CA GLY A 645 14.99 -11.74 11.96
C GLY A 645 16.15 -12.34 11.16
N LYS A 646 17.29 -11.63 11.06
CA LYS A 646 18.53 -12.14 10.44
C LYS A 646 18.94 -13.51 11.01
N TYR A 647 18.70 -13.75 12.30
CA TYR A 647 19.01 -15.02 12.91
C TYR A 647 18.25 -16.22 12.28
N ILE A 648 17.03 -15.98 11.83
CA ILE A 648 16.18 -17.00 11.19
C ILE A 648 16.67 -17.26 9.76
N VAL A 649 16.88 -16.20 8.99
CA VAL A 649 17.25 -16.31 7.56
C VAL A 649 18.69 -16.81 7.36
N ASP A 650 19.57 -16.58 8.33
CA ASP A 650 20.94 -17.15 8.37
C ASP A 650 20.97 -18.62 8.84
N GLY A 651 19.80 -19.23 9.08
CA GLY A 651 19.71 -20.66 9.43
C GLY A 651 20.01 -21.00 10.89
N GLY A 652 19.88 -20.04 11.82
CA GLY A 652 20.03 -20.29 13.25
C GLY A 652 19.00 -21.28 13.82
N ASN A 653 19.24 -21.80 15.05
CA ASN A 653 18.30 -22.68 15.76
C ASN A 653 17.05 -21.90 16.17
N THR A 654 15.99 -22.01 15.40
CA THR A 654 14.68 -21.39 15.64
C THR A 654 13.71 -22.36 16.26
N LEU A 655 12.71 -21.87 16.99
CA LEU A 655 11.59 -22.71 17.37
C LEU A 655 10.63 -22.85 16.19
N ARG A 656 10.30 -24.10 15.84
CA ARG A 656 9.40 -24.47 14.76
C ARG A 656 8.07 -24.96 15.33
N PHE A 657 6.94 -24.43 14.85
CA PHE A 657 5.61 -24.91 15.23
C PHE A 657 4.58 -24.70 14.12
N SER A 658 3.54 -25.55 14.07
CA SER A 658 2.38 -25.30 13.24
C SER A 658 1.39 -24.38 13.97
N PRO A 659 0.90 -23.29 13.34
CA PRO A 659 -0.10 -22.40 13.93
C PRO A 659 -1.43 -23.10 14.28
N LYS A 660 -1.74 -24.21 13.64
CA LYS A 660 -2.91 -25.03 13.96
C LYS A 660 -2.69 -25.91 15.20
N TYR A 661 -1.43 -26.35 15.43
CA TYR A 661 -1.05 -27.22 16.55
C TYR A 661 0.08 -26.60 17.37
N PRO A 662 -0.08 -25.40 17.97
CA PRO A 662 1.00 -24.61 18.56
C PRO A 662 1.67 -25.30 19.76
N THR A 663 1.03 -26.30 20.38
CA THR A 663 1.60 -27.05 21.50
C THR A 663 2.33 -28.32 21.07
N LYS A 664 2.31 -28.67 19.76
CA LYS A 664 3.05 -29.80 19.21
C LYS A 664 4.41 -29.30 18.68
N VAL A 665 5.37 -29.17 19.57
CA VAL A 665 6.71 -28.65 19.25
C VAL A 665 7.73 -29.75 19.48
N LEU A 666 8.48 -30.13 18.44
CA LEU A 666 9.44 -31.21 18.51
C LEU A 666 10.55 -30.97 19.55
N GLN A 667 11.04 -29.70 19.63
CA GLN A 667 12.07 -29.31 20.58
C GLN A 667 11.65 -29.47 22.05
N TRP A 668 10.36 -29.71 22.35
CA TRP A 668 9.87 -29.97 23.71
C TRP A 668 9.73 -31.46 24.02
N ALA A 669 10.05 -32.36 23.08
CA ALA A 669 9.82 -33.80 23.25
C ALA A 669 10.63 -34.38 24.39
N SER A 670 11.83 -33.88 24.67
CA SER A 670 12.62 -34.22 25.84
C SER A 670 13.45 -33.05 26.38
N PRO A 671 13.83 -33.05 27.68
CA PRO A 671 14.70 -32.03 28.24
C PRO A 671 16.05 -31.93 27.53
N GLU A 672 16.62 -33.04 27.10
CA GLU A 672 17.90 -33.12 26.38
C GLU A 672 17.77 -32.46 25.01
N MET A 673 16.67 -32.70 24.30
CA MET A 673 16.36 -32.09 23.02
C MET A 673 16.20 -30.60 23.16
N ALA A 674 15.47 -30.12 24.17
CA ALA A 674 15.31 -28.69 24.43
C ALA A 674 16.67 -28.00 24.76
N LEU A 675 17.55 -28.66 25.52
CA LEU A 675 18.89 -28.15 25.82
C LEU A 675 19.77 -28.01 24.57
N ARG A 676 19.58 -28.90 23.58
CA ARG A 676 20.39 -28.95 22.37
C ARG A 676 19.83 -28.03 21.27
N GLU A 677 18.52 -28.05 21.03
CA GLU A 677 17.87 -27.47 19.85
C GLU A 677 17.23 -26.08 20.09
N THR A 678 17.23 -25.56 21.33
CA THR A 678 16.73 -24.22 21.56
C THR A 678 17.78 -23.14 21.21
N GLN A 679 17.30 -21.98 20.88
CA GLN A 679 18.12 -20.81 20.50
C GLN A 679 19.18 -20.49 21.56
N ARG A 680 20.43 -20.31 21.13
CA ARG A 680 21.59 -20.03 22.02
C ARG A 680 22.13 -18.61 21.91
N SER A 681 21.93 -17.98 20.78
CA SER A 681 22.33 -16.60 20.50
C SER A 681 21.24 -15.86 19.73
N PHE A 682 21.35 -14.54 19.65
CA PHE A 682 20.42 -13.70 18.91
C PHE A 682 21.18 -12.51 18.31
N TYR A 683 20.59 -11.86 17.30
CA TYR A 683 21.10 -10.61 16.76
C TYR A 683 20.39 -9.41 17.37
N ALA A 684 21.16 -8.37 17.72
CA ALA A 684 20.69 -7.05 18.12
C ALA A 684 21.44 -5.99 17.32
N LEU A 685 20.80 -4.86 17.05
CA LEU A 685 21.47 -3.70 16.44
C LEU A 685 22.26 -2.95 17.50
N ASP A 686 23.53 -2.61 17.21
CA ASP A 686 24.34 -1.70 18.00
C ASP A 686 23.89 -0.25 17.76
N LEU A 687 23.51 0.45 18.84
CA LEU A 687 23.04 1.82 18.78
C LEU A 687 24.16 2.87 18.83
N ASN A 688 25.41 2.48 18.95
CA ASN A 688 26.52 3.42 18.87
C ASN A 688 26.56 4.10 17.50
N ALA A 689 26.67 5.43 17.50
CA ALA A 689 26.69 6.21 16.26
C ALA A 689 27.82 5.80 15.30
N ASP A 690 28.94 5.36 15.84
CA ASP A 690 30.11 4.93 15.07
C ASP A 690 30.09 3.45 14.63
N SER A 691 29.07 2.68 15.04
CA SER A 691 28.95 1.24 14.73
C SER A 691 28.73 1.00 13.23
N PHE A 692 28.02 1.90 12.54
CA PHE A 692 27.81 1.79 11.11
C PHE A 692 28.95 2.45 10.32
N GLN A 693 29.62 1.66 9.48
CA GLN A 693 30.56 2.05 8.45
C GLN A 693 30.19 1.30 7.15
N PRO A 694 30.29 1.93 5.95
CA PRO A 694 30.09 1.21 4.70
C PRO A 694 31.00 -0.01 4.63
N ASN A 695 30.43 -1.18 4.39
CA ASN A 695 31.16 -2.45 4.30
C ASN A 695 30.40 -3.38 3.36
N VAL A 696 31.12 -4.30 2.70
CA VAL A 696 30.52 -5.37 1.90
C VAL A 696 29.67 -6.30 2.78
N ASP A 697 30.11 -6.53 4.04
CA ASP A 697 29.32 -7.23 5.05
C ASP A 697 28.23 -6.31 5.62
N ASP A 698 26.97 -6.60 5.32
CA ASP A 698 25.80 -5.84 5.78
C ASP A 698 25.46 -6.04 7.26
N ALA A 699 26.12 -7.00 7.92
CA ALA A 699 25.96 -7.28 9.35
C ALA A 699 26.97 -6.55 10.25
N ILE A 700 27.77 -5.63 9.71
CA ILE A 700 28.89 -4.97 10.39
C ILE A 700 28.54 -4.38 11.77
N ASN A 701 27.34 -3.87 11.95
CA ASN A 701 26.84 -3.27 13.19
C ASN A 701 25.77 -4.11 13.89
N LEU A 702 25.66 -5.39 13.53
CA LEU A 702 24.79 -6.33 14.22
C LEU A 702 25.61 -7.14 15.25
N LEU A 703 25.15 -7.10 16.49
CA LEU A 703 25.78 -7.82 17.60
C LEU A 703 25.19 -9.22 17.70
N LYS A 704 25.99 -10.26 17.53
CA LYS A 704 25.62 -11.66 17.83
C LYS A 704 25.86 -11.95 19.31
N LEU A 705 24.79 -11.94 20.09
CA LEU A 705 24.82 -12.00 21.55
C LEU A 705 24.32 -13.36 22.06
N ARG A 706 24.82 -13.82 23.22
CA ARG A 706 24.31 -15.00 23.91
C ARG A 706 23.01 -14.68 24.65
N ILE A 707 22.12 -15.66 24.83
CA ILE A 707 20.82 -15.51 25.54
C ILE A 707 20.97 -14.91 26.94
N GLY A 708 22.10 -15.13 27.63
CA GLY A 708 22.39 -14.50 28.93
C GLY A 708 22.41 -12.98 28.92
N GLU A 709 22.67 -12.34 27.78
CA GLU A 709 22.57 -10.88 27.66
C GLU A 709 21.10 -10.44 27.64
N ALA A 710 20.25 -11.15 26.91
CA ALA A 710 18.81 -10.90 26.90
C ALA A 710 18.13 -11.18 28.27
N GLU A 711 18.72 -12.09 29.08
CA GLU A 711 18.30 -12.27 30.49
C GLU A 711 18.59 -11.02 31.33
N LYS A 712 19.77 -10.40 31.15
CA LYS A 712 20.11 -9.11 31.81
C LYS A 712 19.18 -7.98 31.37
N ASP A 713 18.84 -7.94 30.11
CA ASP A 713 17.88 -6.98 29.53
C ASP A 713 16.42 -7.24 29.99
N LYS A 714 16.14 -8.38 30.63
CA LYS A 714 14.81 -8.85 31.04
C LYS A 714 13.83 -9.05 29.87
N SER A 715 14.32 -9.12 28.63
CA SER A 715 13.52 -9.27 27.42
C SER A 715 12.96 -10.69 27.25
N ILE A 716 13.61 -11.71 27.87
CA ILE A 716 13.23 -13.12 27.72
C ILE A 716 12.02 -13.56 28.59
N LYS A 717 11.47 -12.67 29.44
CA LYS A 717 10.40 -13.05 30.40
C LYS A 717 9.18 -13.74 29.77
N TRP A 718 8.87 -13.38 28.51
CA TRP A 718 7.73 -13.91 27.76
C TRP A 718 8.05 -15.18 26.99
N LEU A 719 9.35 -15.47 26.73
CA LEU A 719 9.78 -16.49 25.79
C LEU A 719 10.46 -17.67 26.47
N ALA A 720 11.10 -17.44 27.62
CA ALA A 720 11.98 -18.42 28.22
C ALA A 720 11.30 -19.32 29.26
N SER A 721 11.82 -20.56 29.33
CA SER A 721 11.61 -21.50 30.42
C SER A 721 12.93 -21.72 31.17
N SER A 722 12.84 -22.20 32.41
CA SER A 722 13.99 -22.51 33.24
C SER A 722 14.24 -24.03 33.28
N PHE A 723 15.46 -24.46 32.94
CA PHE A 723 15.86 -25.85 33.05
C PHE A 723 16.43 -26.12 34.44
N ASP A 724 15.77 -27.02 35.18
CA ASP A 724 16.17 -27.48 36.51
C ASP A 724 17.06 -28.71 36.38
N PHE A 725 18.36 -28.53 36.56
CA PHE A 725 19.35 -29.61 36.48
C PHE A 725 19.15 -30.69 37.55
N ASN A 726 18.62 -30.33 38.71
CA ASN A 726 18.48 -31.28 39.81
C ASN A 726 17.36 -32.31 39.55
N ASN A 727 16.28 -31.82 38.90
CA ASN A 727 15.13 -32.64 38.63
C ASN A 727 15.03 -33.11 37.18
N ASN A 728 15.99 -32.72 36.32
CA ASN A 728 16.02 -32.94 34.87
C ASN A 728 14.68 -32.59 34.20
N MET A 729 14.20 -31.39 34.50
CA MET A 729 12.90 -30.94 33.99
C MET A 729 12.91 -29.44 33.57
N ILE A 730 12.04 -29.14 32.63
CA ILE A 730 11.80 -27.75 32.16
C ILE A 730 10.56 -27.19 32.86
N ARG A 731 10.69 -25.98 33.43
CA ARG A 731 9.59 -25.23 34.07
C ARG A 731 9.33 -23.98 33.25
N ASP A 732 8.10 -23.80 32.81
CA ASP A 732 7.71 -22.63 32.03
C ASP A 732 7.87 -21.36 32.88
N GLY A 733 8.52 -20.34 32.27
CA GLY A 733 8.84 -19.06 32.90
C GLY A 733 10.27 -18.93 33.46
N VAL A 734 10.66 -17.67 33.76
CA VAL A 734 12.01 -17.28 34.17
C VAL A 734 12.24 -17.25 35.68
N ASN A 735 11.21 -17.40 36.50
CA ASN A 735 11.29 -17.22 37.96
C ASN A 735 11.93 -18.40 38.70
N TYR A 736 12.19 -19.49 38.00
CA TYR A 736 12.82 -20.69 38.62
C TYR A 736 14.32 -20.63 38.43
N PRO A 737 15.11 -21.17 39.40
CA PRO A 737 16.54 -21.32 39.26
C PRO A 737 16.88 -22.30 38.12
N GLY A 738 18.02 -22.11 37.47
CA GLY A 738 18.50 -22.94 36.39
C GLY A 738 18.80 -22.19 35.10
N LYS A 739 19.25 -22.92 34.05
CA LYS A 739 19.56 -22.38 32.74
C LYS A 739 18.30 -21.90 32.02
N LYS A 740 18.33 -20.71 31.44
CA LYS A 740 17.21 -20.21 30.64
C LYS A 740 17.28 -20.76 29.21
N LEU A 741 16.15 -21.27 28.73
CA LEU A 741 15.96 -21.82 27.39
C LEU A 741 14.87 -21.02 26.69
N ILE A 742 15.06 -20.65 25.44
CA ILE A 742 14.07 -19.96 24.62
C ILE A 742 13.08 -20.99 24.06
N THR A 743 11.99 -21.22 24.78
CA THR A 743 10.99 -22.25 24.47
C THR A 743 9.69 -21.70 23.88
N PHE A 744 9.44 -20.39 23.98
CA PHE A 744 8.14 -19.78 23.63
C PHE A 744 6.92 -20.38 24.34
N ALA A 745 7.12 -21.16 25.42
CA ALA A 745 6.04 -21.84 26.09
C ALA A 745 4.94 -20.90 26.62
N ASN A 746 5.30 -19.72 27.13
CA ASN A 746 4.32 -18.73 27.59
C ASN A 746 3.43 -18.22 26.45
N VAL A 747 3.97 -18.08 25.23
CA VAL A 747 3.22 -17.65 24.06
C VAL A 747 2.38 -18.80 23.50
N LEU A 748 2.95 -19.99 23.31
CA LEU A 748 2.31 -21.08 22.57
C LEU A 748 1.41 -21.98 23.45
N LYS A 749 1.78 -22.21 24.75
CA LYS A 749 0.98 -23.03 25.67
C LYS A 749 0.02 -22.18 26.52
N HIS A 750 0.51 -21.01 27.01
CA HIS A 750 -0.24 -20.19 27.95
C HIS A 750 -0.93 -19.00 27.29
N ASN A 751 -0.75 -18.82 25.96
CA ASN A 751 -1.42 -17.84 25.12
C ASN A 751 -1.33 -16.40 25.66
N VAL A 752 -0.17 -16.02 26.26
CA VAL A 752 0.05 -14.63 26.73
C VAL A 752 0.02 -13.62 25.60
N PHE A 753 0.24 -14.06 24.38
CA PHE A 753 0.06 -13.35 23.14
C PHE A 753 -0.48 -14.35 22.08
N PRO A 754 -1.57 -14.05 21.37
CA PRO A 754 -2.26 -15.03 20.49
C PRO A 754 -1.54 -15.20 19.14
N LEU A 755 -0.22 -15.44 19.17
CA LEU A 755 0.63 -15.53 17.98
C LEU A 755 0.14 -16.56 16.97
N ALA A 756 -0.20 -17.77 17.44
CA ALA A 756 -0.64 -18.84 16.56
C ALA A 756 -1.96 -18.52 15.82
N GLU A 757 -2.88 -17.87 16.52
CA GLU A 757 -4.17 -17.44 15.94
C GLU A 757 -3.98 -16.33 14.92
N ILE A 758 -3.16 -15.31 15.25
CA ILE A 758 -2.83 -14.20 14.33
C ILE A 758 -2.21 -14.76 13.05
N LEU A 759 -1.20 -15.63 13.16
CA LEU A 759 -0.52 -16.22 12.02
C LEU A 759 -1.47 -17.04 11.15
N ARG A 760 -2.34 -17.86 11.75
CA ARG A 760 -3.34 -18.64 11.02
C ARG A 760 -4.27 -17.73 10.21
N ASN A 761 -4.83 -16.70 10.83
CA ASN A 761 -5.74 -15.75 10.17
C ASN A 761 -5.05 -14.96 9.05
N VAL A 762 -3.84 -14.46 9.31
CA VAL A 762 -3.08 -13.67 8.32
C VAL A 762 -2.66 -14.55 7.14
N MET A 763 -2.22 -15.79 7.38
CA MET A 763 -1.85 -16.71 6.28
C MET A 763 -3.06 -17.13 5.46
N GLU A 764 -4.21 -17.42 6.09
CA GLU A 764 -5.44 -17.76 5.38
C GLU A 764 -5.92 -16.61 4.48
N ILE A 765 -5.94 -15.38 5.01
CA ILE A 765 -6.32 -14.19 4.27
C ILE A 765 -5.32 -13.93 3.13
N GLY A 766 -4.03 -13.97 3.42
CA GLY A 766 -2.98 -13.72 2.43
C GLY A 766 -3.01 -14.75 1.29
N GLN A 767 -3.19 -16.03 1.61
CA GLN A 767 -3.31 -17.11 0.62
C GLN A 767 -4.54 -16.93 -0.28
N ARG A 768 -5.67 -16.55 0.31
CA ARG A 768 -6.90 -16.25 -0.46
C ARG A 768 -6.71 -15.03 -1.39
N GLU A 769 -6.10 -13.97 -0.90
CA GLU A 769 -5.91 -12.73 -1.66
C GLU A 769 -4.85 -12.87 -2.77
N MET A 770 -3.81 -13.69 -2.57
CA MET A 770 -2.77 -13.95 -3.57
C MET A 770 -3.08 -15.17 -4.46
N ASN A 771 -4.09 -15.99 -4.10
CA ASN A 771 -4.47 -17.22 -4.78
C ASN A 771 -3.30 -18.22 -4.96
N LYS A 772 -2.34 -18.19 -4.02
CA LYS A 772 -1.15 -19.06 -3.97
C LYS A 772 -0.74 -19.30 -2.53
N GLY A 773 0.09 -20.31 -2.29
CA GLY A 773 0.82 -20.46 -1.04
C GLY A 773 1.67 -19.21 -0.77
N ILE A 774 1.78 -18.79 0.48
CA ILE A 774 2.49 -17.57 0.86
C ILE A 774 3.50 -17.80 1.97
N GLU A 775 4.50 -16.93 1.98
CA GLU A 775 5.44 -16.76 3.09
C GLU A 775 5.32 -15.32 3.62
N ILE A 776 5.36 -15.18 4.95
CA ILE A 776 5.25 -13.90 5.65
C ILE A 776 6.42 -13.76 6.62
N GLU A 777 7.10 -12.62 6.60
CA GLU A 777 8.03 -12.20 7.63
C GLU A 777 7.33 -11.25 8.61
N PHE A 778 7.58 -11.42 9.91
CA PHE A 778 6.95 -10.61 10.95
C PHE A 778 7.86 -10.35 12.14
N ALA A 779 7.54 -9.31 12.89
CA ALA A 779 8.17 -9.00 14.17
C ALA A 779 7.13 -8.54 15.20
N VAL A 780 7.38 -8.85 16.48
CA VAL A 780 6.53 -8.45 17.60
C VAL A 780 7.40 -7.97 18.75
N ASP A 781 7.04 -6.86 19.35
CA ASP A 781 7.63 -6.45 20.61
C ASP A 781 6.60 -6.53 21.74
N LEU A 782 6.85 -7.46 22.69
CA LEU A 782 6.02 -7.67 23.88
C LEU A 782 6.46 -6.81 25.07
N ASN A 783 7.55 -6.05 24.92
CA ASN A 783 8.07 -5.19 25.99
C ASN A 783 7.54 -3.76 25.88
N VAL A 784 6.22 -3.64 25.77
CA VAL A 784 5.51 -2.37 25.70
C VAL A 784 4.89 -2.01 27.08
N PRO A 785 4.69 -0.71 27.39
CA PRO A 785 3.93 -0.29 28.56
C PRO A 785 2.52 -0.92 28.61
N LYS A 786 1.99 -1.16 29.82
CA LYS A 786 0.69 -1.85 29.98
C LYS A 786 -0.51 -1.11 29.39
N ASP A 787 -0.39 0.19 29.22
CA ASP A 787 -1.39 1.10 28.67
C ASP A 787 -1.30 1.27 27.15
N GLN A 788 -0.30 0.62 26.51
CA GLN A 788 -0.10 0.66 25.06
C GLN A 788 -0.42 -0.71 24.43
N PRO A 789 -0.97 -0.72 23.21
CA PRO A 789 -1.21 -1.95 22.47
C PRO A 789 0.11 -2.60 22.06
N VAL A 790 0.11 -3.93 22.03
CA VAL A 790 1.19 -4.70 21.38
C VAL A 790 1.05 -4.54 19.86
N ILE A 791 2.16 -4.32 19.17
CA ILE A 791 2.14 -4.20 17.72
C ILE A 791 2.72 -5.48 17.09
N PHE A 792 1.93 -6.08 16.21
CA PHE A 792 2.36 -7.16 15.31
C PHE A 792 2.72 -6.53 13.96
N TYR A 793 4.00 -6.48 13.65
CA TYR A 793 4.50 -5.93 12.41
C TYR A 793 4.63 -7.00 11.33
N MET A 794 3.99 -6.77 10.19
CA MET A 794 4.21 -7.55 8.97
C MET A 794 5.32 -6.88 8.16
N LEU A 795 6.42 -7.60 7.91
CA LEU A 795 7.64 -7.04 7.31
C LEU A 795 7.75 -7.34 5.83
N GLN A 796 7.21 -8.47 5.38
CA GLN A 796 7.21 -8.90 3.99
C GLN A 796 6.13 -9.96 3.76
N ILE A 797 5.58 -10.02 2.55
CA ILE A 797 4.77 -11.14 2.03
C ILE A 797 5.26 -11.48 0.63
N ARG A 798 5.34 -12.76 0.34
CA ARG A 798 5.67 -13.25 -0.99
C ARG A 798 4.95 -14.56 -1.30
N PRO A 799 4.69 -14.85 -2.59
CA PRO A 799 4.15 -16.15 -3.00
C PRO A 799 5.23 -17.23 -2.86
N ILE A 800 4.78 -18.45 -2.52
CA ILE A 800 5.60 -19.65 -2.64
C ILE A 800 5.50 -20.11 -4.09
N VAL A 801 6.64 -20.36 -4.73
CA VAL A 801 6.70 -20.90 -6.09
C VAL A 801 6.35 -22.37 -6.06
N ASP A 802 5.30 -22.76 -6.79
CA ASP A 802 4.82 -24.15 -6.87
C ASP A 802 5.12 -24.71 -8.26
N THR A 803 5.72 -25.89 -8.33
CA THR A 803 6.01 -26.58 -9.58
C THR A 803 4.86 -27.52 -9.93
N ASN A 804 4.22 -27.30 -11.08
CA ASN A 804 3.05 -28.06 -11.52
C ASN A 804 3.38 -29.39 -12.22
N GLU A 805 4.64 -29.80 -12.32
CA GLU A 805 5.02 -31.07 -12.92
C GLU A 805 4.62 -32.23 -12.01
N THR A 806 3.87 -33.17 -12.51
CA THR A 806 3.46 -34.38 -11.81
C THR A 806 4.05 -35.62 -12.45
N ILE A 807 4.62 -36.51 -11.62
CA ILE A 807 5.06 -37.83 -12.08
C ILE A 807 3.87 -38.79 -11.97
N GLU A 808 3.55 -39.49 -13.07
CA GLU A 808 2.51 -40.54 -13.07
C GLU A 808 2.97 -41.86 -12.40
N GLU A 809 4.28 -42.08 -12.27
CA GLU A 809 4.89 -43.27 -11.69
C GLU A 809 4.83 -43.24 -10.16
N ASP A 810 4.48 -44.35 -9.57
CA ASP A 810 4.49 -44.51 -8.10
C ASP A 810 5.90 -44.82 -7.58
N LEU A 811 6.64 -43.81 -7.17
CA LEU A 811 8.03 -43.95 -6.66
C LEU A 811 8.13 -44.88 -5.43
N GLY A 812 7.01 -45.13 -4.71
CA GLY A 812 6.95 -46.07 -3.57
C GLY A 812 7.22 -47.52 -3.97
N LYS A 813 7.04 -47.86 -5.24
CA LYS A 813 7.22 -49.23 -5.76
C LYS A 813 8.63 -49.54 -6.23
N ILE A 814 9.49 -48.53 -6.32
CA ILE A 814 10.90 -48.71 -6.75
C ILE A 814 11.64 -49.42 -5.60
N GLU A 815 12.31 -50.52 -5.90
CA GLU A 815 13.09 -51.27 -4.91
C GLU A 815 14.34 -50.49 -4.49
N THR A 816 14.64 -50.46 -3.19
CA THR A 816 15.79 -49.71 -2.63
C THR A 816 17.13 -50.15 -3.28
N GLY A 817 17.28 -51.42 -3.66
CA GLY A 817 18.47 -51.92 -4.36
C GLY A 817 18.76 -51.26 -5.73
N GLN A 818 17.74 -50.71 -6.37
CA GLN A 818 17.83 -50.03 -7.66
C GLN A 818 18.21 -48.53 -7.54
N THR A 819 18.33 -48.00 -6.30
CA THR A 819 18.58 -46.58 -6.05
C THR A 819 19.93 -46.34 -5.42
N ILE A 820 20.59 -45.21 -5.77
CA ILE A 820 21.74 -44.65 -5.07
C ILE A 820 21.27 -43.93 -3.82
N ILE A 821 20.20 -43.11 -4.01
CA ILE A 821 19.56 -42.33 -2.94
C ILE A 821 18.06 -42.58 -3.02
N ARG A 822 17.43 -42.80 -1.87
CA ARG A 822 15.99 -42.81 -1.70
C ARG A 822 15.65 -41.96 -0.48
N ALA A 823 14.89 -40.92 -0.70
CA ALA A 823 14.43 -40.00 0.34
C ALA A 823 12.92 -40.08 0.52
N GLU A 824 12.46 -40.09 1.77
CA GLU A 824 11.05 -40.01 2.17
C GLU A 824 10.64 -38.56 2.46
N ASN A 825 11.58 -37.64 2.32
CA ASN A 825 11.39 -36.22 2.45
C ASN A 825 12.08 -35.54 1.26
N ALA A 826 11.34 -35.27 0.19
CA ALA A 826 11.80 -34.65 -1.04
C ALA A 826 10.97 -33.46 -1.43
N LEU A 827 11.61 -32.43 -1.97
CA LEU A 827 11.02 -31.25 -2.59
C LEU A 827 11.40 -31.17 -4.05
N GLY A 828 10.49 -30.60 -4.85
CA GLY A 828 10.58 -30.56 -6.30
C GLY A 828 9.58 -31.53 -6.92
N ASN A 829 9.41 -31.43 -8.22
CA ASN A 829 8.58 -32.37 -8.99
C ASN A 829 9.22 -32.56 -10.35
N GLY A 830 9.05 -33.75 -10.93
CA GLY A 830 9.54 -34.03 -12.26
C GLY A 830 10.72 -35.02 -12.29
N ILE A 831 11.29 -35.20 -13.49
CA ILE A 831 12.39 -36.12 -13.76
C ILE A 831 13.57 -35.31 -14.30
N ILE A 832 14.76 -35.51 -13.73
CA ILE A 832 16.00 -34.90 -14.20
C ILE A 832 16.85 -35.99 -14.86
N HIS A 833 17.22 -35.80 -16.13
CA HIS A 833 17.86 -36.84 -16.95
C HIS A 833 19.33 -36.58 -17.31
N ASN A 834 19.86 -35.37 -17.09
CA ASN A 834 21.12 -34.97 -17.72
C ASN A 834 22.28 -34.77 -16.72
N ILE A 835 22.30 -35.47 -15.62
CA ILE A 835 23.33 -35.32 -14.59
C ILE A 835 24.24 -36.53 -14.62
N VAL A 836 25.54 -36.30 -14.91
CA VAL A 836 26.59 -37.35 -14.87
C VAL A 836 27.53 -37.17 -13.68
N ASP A 837 27.56 -35.98 -13.07
CA ASP A 837 28.51 -35.62 -12.04
C ASP A 837 27.84 -35.67 -10.65
N PHE A 838 28.49 -36.37 -9.72
CA PHE A 838 28.03 -36.59 -8.36
C PHE A 838 29.10 -36.18 -7.36
N VAL A 839 28.84 -35.17 -6.58
CA VAL A 839 29.76 -34.61 -5.58
C VAL A 839 29.23 -34.85 -4.19
N TYR A 840 30.03 -35.45 -3.33
CA TYR A 840 29.61 -35.65 -1.95
C TYR A 840 30.73 -35.39 -0.95
N VAL A 841 30.33 -34.90 0.22
CA VAL A 841 31.20 -34.77 1.38
C VAL A 841 31.30 -36.14 2.06
N LYS A 842 32.52 -36.62 2.24
CA LYS A 842 32.81 -37.94 2.85
C LYS A 842 32.32 -37.96 4.31
N PRO A 843 31.37 -38.81 4.69
CA PRO A 843 30.83 -38.82 6.07
C PRO A 843 31.88 -39.12 7.14
N GLU A 844 32.83 -39.96 6.81
CA GLU A 844 33.92 -40.38 7.71
C GLU A 844 34.94 -39.27 8.01
N SER A 845 35.09 -38.30 7.09
CA SER A 845 36.03 -37.18 7.22
C SER A 845 35.37 -35.90 7.70
N PHE A 846 34.05 -35.88 7.78
CA PHE A 846 33.32 -34.65 8.15
C PHE A 846 33.65 -34.18 9.56
N ASN A 847 34.03 -32.92 9.68
CA ASN A 847 34.22 -32.24 10.97
C ASN A 847 33.70 -30.80 10.88
N ALA A 848 32.89 -30.42 11.86
CA ALA A 848 32.29 -29.09 11.95
C ALA A 848 33.30 -27.93 11.99
N ALA A 849 34.57 -28.21 12.41
CA ALA A 849 35.63 -27.22 12.41
C ALA A 849 36.13 -26.85 11.01
N HIS A 850 35.92 -27.69 9.99
CA HIS A 850 36.41 -27.53 8.63
C HIS A 850 35.30 -27.21 7.60
N THR A 851 34.10 -26.91 8.05
CA THR A 851 32.98 -26.68 7.15
C THR A 851 33.16 -25.46 6.23
N GLN A 852 33.92 -24.45 6.66
CA GLN A 852 34.31 -23.32 5.84
C GLN A 852 35.25 -23.73 4.67
N GLU A 853 36.23 -24.56 4.95
CA GLU A 853 37.16 -25.11 3.95
C GLU A 853 36.38 -25.97 2.93
N ILE A 854 35.47 -26.81 3.41
CA ILE A 854 34.58 -27.63 2.56
C ILE A 854 33.76 -26.73 1.63
N ALA A 855 33.22 -25.62 2.13
CA ALA A 855 32.41 -24.69 1.34
C ALA A 855 33.25 -24.01 0.24
N GLU A 856 34.49 -23.66 0.50
CA GLU A 856 35.43 -23.07 -0.49
C GLU A 856 35.82 -24.09 -1.59
N GLN A 857 36.09 -25.35 -1.21
CA GLN A 857 36.40 -26.43 -2.15
C GLN A 857 35.20 -26.73 -3.06
N ILE A 858 33.99 -26.79 -2.51
CA ILE A 858 32.74 -26.97 -3.30
C ILE A 858 32.57 -25.80 -4.26
N GLY A 859 32.81 -24.56 -3.80
CA GLY A 859 32.77 -23.37 -4.67
C GLY A 859 33.69 -23.47 -5.86
N THR A 860 34.91 -23.95 -5.65
CA THR A 860 35.90 -24.16 -6.72
C THR A 860 35.44 -25.21 -7.74
N LEU A 861 34.85 -26.31 -7.28
CA LEU A 861 34.26 -27.33 -8.15
C LEU A 861 33.05 -26.77 -8.92
N ASN A 862 32.22 -26.02 -8.27
CA ASN A 862 31.05 -25.38 -8.90
C ASN A 862 31.45 -24.40 -10.01
N GLU A 863 32.51 -23.62 -9.84
CA GLU A 863 33.07 -22.73 -10.89
C GLU A 863 33.53 -23.55 -12.11
N GLN A 864 34.14 -24.73 -11.93
CA GLN A 864 34.50 -25.61 -13.01
C GLN A 864 33.27 -26.15 -13.76
N PHE A 865 32.19 -26.56 -13.04
CA PHE A 865 30.97 -27.01 -13.65
C PHE A 865 30.28 -25.92 -14.46
N LEU A 866 30.30 -24.68 -13.97
CA LEU A 866 29.75 -23.53 -14.71
C LEU A 866 30.48 -23.25 -16.00
N VAL A 867 31.84 -23.35 -15.99
CA VAL A 867 32.68 -23.19 -17.20
C VAL A 867 32.42 -24.33 -18.19
N GLU A 868 32.21 -25.56 -17.70
CA GLU A 868 31.94 -26.74 -18.54
C GLU A 868 30.44 -26.84 -18.97
N ASP A 869 29.57 -25.92 -18.53
CA ASP A 869 28.11 -25.96 -18.71
C ASP A 869 27.49 -27.30 -18.26
N LYS A 870 27.93 -27.79 -17.08
CA LYS A 870 27.48 -29.04 -16.50
C LYS A 870 26.71 -28.84 -15.21
N ASN A 871 25.82 -29.78 -14.95
CA ASN A 871 25.07 -29.85 -13.71
C ASN A 871 25.50 -31.06 -12.89
N TYR A 872 25.34 -30.99 -11.56
CA TYR A 872 25.76 -32.08 -10.65
C TYR A 872 24.76 -32.31 -9.52
N ILE A 873 24.88 -33.48 -8.86
CA ILE A 873 24.23 -33.81 -7.60
C ILE A 873 25.17 -33.48 -6.46
N LEU A 874 24.71 -32.76 -5.45
CA LEU A 874 25.47 -32.37 -4.26
C LEU A 874 24.89 -33.05 -3.02
N VAL A 875 25.73 -33.83 -2.33
CA VAL A 875 25.35 -34.52 -1.07
C VAL A 875 26.28 -34.11 0.07
N GLY A 876 25.75 -33.75 1.21
CA GLY A 876 26.59 -33.44 2.37
C GLY A 876 25.84 -33.52 3.71
N PRO A 877 26.62 -33.61 4.80
CA PRO A 877 26.06 -33.69 6.14
C PRO A 877 25.54 -32.34 6.63
N GLY A 878 24.39 -32.35 7.25
CA GLY A 878 23.74 -31.14 7.80
C GLY A 878 23.14 -30.20 6.79
N ARG A 879 22.91 -28.96 7.21
CA ARG A 879 22.29 -27.92 6.38
C ARG A 879 23.28 -27.30 5.42
N TRP A 880 22.88 -27.16 4.20
CA TRP A 880 23.61 -26.31 3.26
C TRP A 880 23.24 -24.83 3.46
N GLY A 881 24.24 -23.95 3.43
CA GLY A 881 24.03 -22.50 3.60
C GLY A 881 23.84 -22.02 5.04
N SER A 882 24.11 -22.85 6.03
CA SER A 882 24.06 -22.45 7.44
C SER A 882 25.34 -21.74 7.86
N THR A 883 25.24 -20.55 8.46
CA THR A 883 26.38 -19.80 9.02
C THR A 883 26.86 -20.37 10.35
N ASP A 884 26.16 -21.35 10.92
CA ASP A 884 26.58 -22.07 12.11
C ASP A 884 27.25 -23.42 11.72
N PRO A 885 28.58 -23.58 11.93
CA PRO A 885 29.29 -24.77 11.53
C PRO A 885 28.77 -26.06 12.18
N TRP A 886 28.08 -25.95 13.32
CA TRP A 886 27.50 -27.09 14.01
C TRP A 886 26.15 -27.52 13.40
N LEU A 887 25.58 -26.74 12.48
CA LEU A 887 24.33 -27.05 11.77
C LEU A 887 24.58 -27.52 10.34
N GLY A 888 25.74 -27.24 9.78
CA GLY A 888 26.05 -27.65 8.40
C GLY A 888 27.17 -26.88 7.73
N ILE A 889 27.14 -26.84 6.39
CA ILE A 889 28.19 -26.27 5.55
C ILE A 889 27.79 -24.89 5.07
N PRO A 890 28.58 -23.83 5.34
CA PRO A 890 28.20 -22.43 5.10
C PRO A 890 28.42 -21.98 3.63
N VAL A 891 27.89 -22.74 2.67
CA VAL A 891 27.96 -22.35 1.26
C VAL A 891 27.04 -21.19 0.96
N LYS A 892 27.50 -20.30 0.08
CA LYS A 892 26.62 -19.28 -0.54
C LYS A 892 26.06 -19.83 -1.87
N TRP A 893 24.97 -19.25 -2.32
CA TRP A 893 24.33 -19.68 -3.56
C TRP A 893 25.29 -19.78 -4.77
N PRO A 894 26.14 -18.78 -5.06
CA PRO A 894 27.08 -18.88 -6.19
C PRO A 894 27.99 -20.08 -6.12
N GLN A 895 28.33 -20.61 -4.93
CA GLN A 895 29.21 -21.75 -4.74
C GLN A 895 28.58 -23.10 -5.09
N ILE A 896 27.26 -23.16 -5.35
CA ILE A 896 26.49 -24.39 -5.63
C ILE A 896 25.46 -24.20 -6.74
N SER A 897 25.52 -23.12 -7.48
CA SER A 897 24.51 -22.71 -8.45
C SER A 897 24.35 -23.69 -9.65
N ALA A 898 25.34 -24.49 -9.96
CA ALA A 898 25.28 -25.55 -10.97
C ALA A 898 24.65 -26.86 -10.45
N ALA A 899 24.42 -27.02 -9.14
CA ALA A 899 23.73 -28.19 -8.60
C ALA A 899 22.26 -28.23 -9.02
N ARG A 900 21.72 -29.40 -9.40
CA ARG A 900 20.30 -29.62 -9.74
C ARG A 900 19.59 -30.52 -8.76
N LEU A 901 20.31 -31.27 -7.94
CA LEU A 901 19.81 -31.96 -6.77
C LEU A 901 20.75 -31.68 -5.61
N ILE A 902 20.19 -31.24 -4.49
CA ILE A 902 20.91 -31.00 -3.24
C ILE A 902 20.32 -31.94 -2.18
N VAL A 903 21.21 -32.62 -1.47
CA VAL A 903 20.84 -33.59 -0.46
C VAL A 903 21.48 -33.24 0.87
N GLU A 904 20.64 -33.09 1.90
CA GLU A 904 21.09 -32.97 3.29
C GLU A 904 21.02 -34.35 3.96
N SER A 905 22.18 -34.87 4.33
CA SER A 905 22.29 -36.18 4.95
C SER A 905 22.59 -36.08 6.45
N GLY A 906 21.85 -36.82 7.26
CA GLY A 906 22.18 -37.03 8.67
C GLY A 906 23.40 -37.92 8.86
N LEU A 907 24.12 -37.75 9.98
CA LEU A 907 25.15 -38.66 10.46
C LEU A 907 24.67 -39.34 11.76
N GLU A 908 25.34 -40.41 12.18
CA GLU A 908 24.96 -41.20 13.36
C GLU A 908 24.72 -40.32 14.61
N ASN A 909 25.62 -39.34 14.83
CA ASN A 909 25.58 -38.42 15.98
C ASN A 909 25.19 -36.99 15.59
N TYR A 910 24.72 -36.76 14.36
CA TYR A 910 24.47 -35.43 13.81
C TYR A 910 23.08 -35.39 13.18
N ARG A 911 22.09 -35.13 14.01
CA ARG A 911 20.70 -35.02 13.59
C ARG A 911 20.34 -33.52 13.46
N ILE A 912 19.92 -33.10 12.28
CA ILE A 912 19.64 -31.70 11.98
C ILE A 912 18.29 -31.61 11.31
N ASP A 913 17.50 -30.60 11.71
CA ASP A 913 16.26 -30.25 11.04
C ASP A 913 16.54 -29.63 9.67
N PRO A 914 15.70 -29.87 8.67
CA PRO A 914 15.85 -29.29 7.33
C PRO A 914 15.96 -27.76 7.32
N SER A 915 16.58 -27.20 6.27
CA SER A 915 16.89 -25.77 6.10
C SER A 915 15.67 -24.88 5.83
N GLN A 916 14.47 -25.22 6.28
CA GLN A 916 13.24 -24.44 6.08
C GLN A 916 13.33 -23.04 6.72
N GLY A 917 12.80 -22.04 6.01
CA GLY A 917 12.78 -20.66 6.53
C GLY A 917 14.04 -19.84 6.24
N THR A 918 15.06 -20.42 5.60
CA THR A 918 16.31 -19.72 5.22
C THR A 918 16.23 -19.13 3.81
N HIS A 919 17.05 -18.13 3.51
CA HIS A 919 17.23 -17.64 2.13
C HIS A 919 17.72 -18.75 1.19
N PHE A 920 18.58 -19.61 1.70
CA PHE A 920 19.05 -20.80 0.98
C PHE A 920 17.91 -21.67 0.49
N PHE A 921 16.98 -22.03 1.38
CA PHE A 921 15.81 -22.85 1.05
C PHE A 921 14.87 -22.16 0.06
N GLN A 922 14.76 -20.84 0.13
CA GLN A 922 13.95 -20.05 -0.80
C GLN A 922 14.52 -20.09 -2.21
N ASN A 923 15.85 -19.98 -2.34
CA ASN A 923 16.52 -20.09 -3.63
C ASN A 923 16.34 -21.48 -4.23
N LEU A 924 16.45 -22.57 -3.44
CA LEU A 924 16.18 -23.93 -3.90
C LEU A 924 14.81 -24.08 -4.56
N THR A 925 13.77 -23.61 -3.89
CA THR A 925 12.40 -23.69 -4.42
C THR A 925 12.19 -22.84 -5.64
N SER A 926 12.87 -21.70 -5.73
CA SER A 926 12.77 -20.76 -6.86
C SER A 926 13.44 -21.27 -8.13
N PHE A 927 14.57 -21.97 -8.00
CA PHE A 927 15.31 -22.53 -9.13
C PHE A 927 14.86 -23.94 -9.53
N GLN A 928 13.80 -24.43 -8.89
CA GLN A 928 13.29 -25.78 -9.17
C GLN A 928 14.35 -26.86 -8.96
N ILE A 929 15.26 -26.66 -8.00
CA ILE A 929 16.28 -27.63 -7.67
C ILE A 929 15.65 -28.71 -6.82
N GLY A 930 15.94 -29.97 -7.15
CA GLY A 930 15.58 -31.10 -6.33
C GLY A 930 16.25 -30.98 -4.96
N TYR A 931 15.50 -31.18 -3.89
CA TYR A 931 16.04 -31.12 -2.56
C TYR A 931 15.56 -32.31 -1.73
N PHE A 932 16.49 -33.11 -1.23
CA PHE A 932 16.23 -34.28 -0.42
C PHE A 932 16.81 -34.12 0.97
N THR A 933 16.08 -34.61 1.96
CA THR A 933 16.61 -34.81 3.31
C THR A 933 16.48 -36.25 3.69
N LEU A 934 17.52 -36.82 4.24
CA LEU A 934 17.54 -38.21 4.66
C LEU A 934 18.50 -38.42 5.84
N ASN A 935 18.24 -39.43 6.64
CA ASN A 935 19.15 -39.89 7.67
C ASN A 935 19.18 -41.41 7.73
N PRO A 936 20.10 -42.09 7.00
CA PRO A 936 20.18 -43.53 6.92
C PRO A 936 20.40 -44.24 8.30
N PHE A 937 20.97 -43.52 9.25
CA PHE A 937 21.26 -44.07 10.58
C PHE A 937 20.05 -44.26 11.49
N ILE A 938 18.91 -43.64 11.13
CA ILE A 938 17.64 -43.76 11.85
C ILE A 938 16.52 -44.34 10.99
N ASN A 939 16.87 -44.94 9.85
CA ASN A 939 15.96 -45.48 8.83
C ASN A 939 15.05 -44.42 8.19
N ASP A 940 15.51 -43.19 8.09
CA ASP A 940 14.85 -42.11 7.34
C ASP A 940 15.57 -41.94 6.00
N GLY A 941 15.13 -42.69 5.01
CA GLY A 941 15.73 -42.80 3.67
C GLY A 941 16.90 -43.78 3.56
N PHE A 942 17.48 -43.85 2.36
CA PHE A 942 18.57 -44.73 1.97
C PHE A 942 19.63 -43.98 1.17
N TYR A 943 20.91 -44.28 1.44
CA TYR A 943 22.08 -43.73 0.73
C TYR A 943 23.13 -44.81 0.58
N ASP A 944 23.45 -45.24 -0.67
CA ASP A 944 24.36 -46.31 -1.00
C ASP A 944 25.79 -45.81 -1.23
N LEU A 945 26.49 -45.63 -0.13
CA LEU A 945 27.94 -45.22 -0.19
C LEU A 945 28.82 -46.37 -0.72
N GLU A 946 28.41 -47.66 -0.48
CA GLU A 946 29.17 -48.80 -1.00
C GLU A 946 29.15 -48.86 -2.52
N TYR A 947 27.98 -48.60 -3.14
CA TYR A 947 27.84 -48.47 -4.59
C TYR A 947 28.75 -47.39 -5.14
N LEU A 948 28.75 -46.19 -4.52
CA LEU A 948 29.58 -45.07 -4.95
C LEU A 948 31.06 -45.28 -4.79
N SER A 949 31.50 -46.11 -3.83
CA SER A 949 32.88 -46.45 -3.60
C SER A 949 33.51 -47.29 -4.73
N ASN A 950 32.69 -47.96 -5.56
CA ASN A 950 33.14 -48.78 -6.68
C ASN A 950 33.52 -47.99 -7.93
N PHE A 951 33.31 -46.69 -7.95
CA PHE A 951 33.64 -45.82 -9.09
C PHE A 951 34.91 -45.02 -8.84
N ASP A 952 35.71 -44.82 -9.87
CA ASP A 952 36.90 -43.97 -9.79
C ASP A 952 36.49 -42.49 -9.59
N ALA A 953 37.19 -41.80 -8.68
CA ALA A 953 36.96 -40.39 -8.48
C ALA A 953 37.64 -39.57 -9.58
N ARG A 954 36.91 -38.62 -10.19
CA ARG A 954 37.46 -37.59 -11.06
C ARG A 954 38.32 -36.58 -10.25
N TYR A 955 37.83 -36.28 -9.02
CA TYR A 955 38.55 -35.47 -8.02
C TYR A 955 38.24 -36.05 -6.63
N GLU A 956 39.26 -36.10 -5.78
CA GLU A 956 39.14 -36.53 -4.41
C GLU A 956 40.16 -35.82 -3.56
N ASP A 957 39.74 -35.28 -2.43
CA ASP A 957 40.61 -34.73 -1.37
C ASP A 957 40.24 -35.32 0.00
N GLU A 958 40.66 -34.65 1.09
CA GLU A 958 40.37 -35.11 2.47
C GLU A 958 38.86 -35.16 2.75
N TYR A 959 38.06 -34.19 2.26
CA TYR A 959 36.67 -34.01 2.62
C TYR A 959 35.69 -34.35 1.51
N ILE A 960 36.05 -34.15 0.25
CA ILE A 960 35.14 -34.19 -0.89
C ILE A 960 35.57 -35.31 -1.84
N ARG A 961 34.56 -35.95 -2.43
CA ARG A 961 34.74 -36.88 -3.54
C ARG A 961 33.78 -36.52 -4.68
N HIS A 962 34.31 -36.38 -5.88
CA HIS A 962 33.58 -36.16 -7.12
C HIS A 962 33.72 -37.38 -8.01
N ILE A 963 32.58 -37.97 -8.38
CA ILE A 963 32.49 -39.09 -9.30
C ILE A 963 31.82 -38.59 -10.58
N GLN A 964 32.39 -38.95 -11.72
CA GLN A 964 31.73 -38.71 -13.02
C GLN A 964 31.33 -40.08 -13.61
N PHE A 965 30.00 -40.22 -13.81
CA PHE A 965 29.42 -41.44 -14.38
C PHE A 965 29.52 -41.43 -15.90
N ASP A 966 29.63 -42.58 -16.51
CA ASP A 966 29.68 -42.73 -18.00
C ASP A 966 28.32 -42.48 -18.66
N LYS A 967 27.21 -42.67 -17.94
CA LYS A 967 25.84 -42.39 -18.40
C LYS A 967 25.14 -41.47 -17.41
N PRO A 968 24.18 -40.64 -17.89
CA PRO A 968 23.40 -39.76 -17.01
C PRO A 968 22.61 -40.55 -15.95
N LEU A 969 22.65 -40.08 -14.73
CA LEU A 969 21.78 -40.53 -13.66
C LEU A 969 20.35 -40.02 -13.86
N ILE A 970 19.38 -40.80 -13.43
CA ILE A 970 17.95 -40.43 -13.45
C ILE A 970 17.54 -40.06 -12.02
N VAL A 971 17.11 -38.80 -11.85
CA VAL A 971 16.51 -38.35 -10.59
C VAL A 971 15.01 -38.19 -10.80
N LYS A 972 14.18 -38.87 -9.97
CA LYS A 972 12.72 -38.75 -9.99
C LYS A 972 12.24 -38.17 -8.67
N ILE A 973 11.38 -37.15 -8.74
CA ILE A 973 10.90 -36.41 -7.56
C ILE A 973 9.39 -36.23 -7.59
N ASP A 974 8.69 -36.78 -6.61
CA ASP A 974 7.26 -36.54 -6.34
C ASP A 974 7.11 -35.78 -5.02
N GLY A 975 7.18 -34.45 -5.06
CA GLY A 975 7.09 -33.60 -3.87
C GLY A 975 5.71 -33.65 -3.19
N LYS A 976 4.64 -34.04 -3.91
CA LYS A 976 3.31 -34.22 -3.32
C LYS A 976 3.26 -35.45 -2.39
N LYS A 977 3.96 -36.53 -2.80
CA LYS A 977 4.13 -37.73 -1.99
C LYS A 977 5.38 -37.69 -1.11
N LYS A 978 6.16 -36.57 -1.18
CA LYS A 978 7.42 -36.38 -0.49
C LYS A 978 8.50 -37.40 -0.80
N MET A 979 8.43 -38.03 -1.94
CA MET A 979 9.37 -39.08 -2.32
C MET A 979 10.32 -38.59 -3.39
N GLY A 980 11.61 -38.97 -3.25
CA GLY A 980 12.64 -38.71 -4.22
C GLY A 980 13.60 -39.88 -4.34
N VAL A 981 14.03 -40.19 -5.56
CA VAL A 981 14.99 -41.27 -5.82
C VAL A 981 16.04 -40.84 -6.84
N VAL A 982 17.28 -41.25 -6.61
CA VAL A 982 18.38 -41.23 -7.61
C VAL A 982 18.62 -42.68 -8.01
N MET A 983 18.36 -43.02 -9.28
CA MET A 983 18.48 -44.38 -9.79
C MET A 983 19.92 -44.80 -10.01
N LYS A 984 20.26 -46.07 -9.72
CA LYS A 984 21.51 -46.68 -10.19
C LYS A 984 21.46 -46.84 -11.72
N MET A 985 22.63 -46.91 -12.34
CA MET A 985 22.76 -47.27 -13.73
C MET A 985 22.28 -48.73 -13.93
N GLU A 986 21.45 -48.98 -14.93
CA GLU A 986 21.04 -50.36 -15.27
C GLU A 986 22.24 -51.14 -15.78
N GLU A 987 22.49 -52.33 -15.22
CA GLU A 987 23.50 -53.27 -15.73
C GLU A 987 22.97 -53.86 -17.03
N GLY A 988 23.46 -53.31 -18.16
CA GLY A 988 23.28 -53.90 -19.48
C GLY A 988 22.33 -53.25 -20.45
N ASP A 989 22.76 -52.18 -21.08
CA ASP A 989 22.51 -51.87 -22.52
C ASP A 989 23.71 -51.09 -23.10
#